data_041d7c0d9e53e6b2e83174661e63f315
#
_entry.id   041d7c0d9e53e6b2e83174661e63f315
#
_cell.length_a   1.000
_cell.length_b   1.000
_cell.length_c   1.000
_cell.angle_alpha   90.00
_cell.angle_beta   90.00
_cell.angle_gamma   90.00
#
_symmetry.space_group_name_H-M   'P 1'
#
loop_
_entity.id
_entity.type
_entity.pdbx_description
1 polymer ?
#
loop_
_entity_poly.entity_id
_entity_poly.type
_entity_poly.pdbx_seq_one_letter_code
_entity_poly.pdbx_strand_id
1 'polypeptide(L)'
;MISVEQLLTDCIESCFLGCVQIREVRSKGISSVRSKIEGDARSALTEADVKAQAVVIGSLRKTYGARLNVVGEEDGNEDATPTESEMCESLRKDVRFSECVKEAVRKACEDGGFRQGEDAVSMEDVCVFVDPVDGTREFVEGRLENCQCLIGISVNGRAVAGAIGLPFPKGAKGFEEDKDDAEKSAIVFGLCGMGGADDPESDKGVVGVFNEHLLADGYVTTSEVNGSERFSITTGDSKNLLLKASVDAVVEAAKENQSYLQDIDRPLVGGAGSKIVNVAFGKADVALMHPTCLWDSCAPEAVLKAAGGYVSDFFGAPLCHSKDARTVENNLGIIASMPREKTPKRAEMCAKLRESETLRALFGKEAGFSEDGSVKKSDVQKAQAFDIARALDGAPLTVDYLSDEILCSLSRKSAYSDDDEKTDDVMSMTSSNALVSYSVNEDTAVRGLMSDAVRIHLEWKDNSEKSRTPKSLFYKRVDMQSLAHVRLKKSTAPMKIGRDVRSFYVESAFLSSNAARALHSAGVGVPRCYASAFQLNENSSVDSKFALCLEDFSPEDGWYQEKSLNLAQAKSAVIALARMHAFFLPDANYLKESEENIRELESAVWRSGTYWQPSMQTMDEQVANLPQRWENYLKSFEKEIAEHVPKTNDIGTVGERLQKVAVAIGNEAFPFDVDDIASVPERLRKQRTIAHGDPKAGNIFLKESSSSSSSYDCGLIDFQWSGFGLPGTDLGHFICASVTADALFDDGQTLIDVYYENFCTFATEFGCGANVSESILTKDELRRQVDVSILDTMRCIFGYQWHRAKASPDMLERNKNSVGRNSYNKCTFNAVWVMRRCDELLRLNAFHR
;
A
#
# COMPACT_ATOMS: atom_id res chain seq x y z
N MET A 1 15.97 -22.94 -8.89
CA MET A 1 15.41 -23.13 -10.25
C MET A 1 14.06 -23.80 -10.12
N ILE A 2 13.08 -23.39 -10.91
CA ILE A 2 11.73 -23.94 -11.00
C ILE A 2 11.36 -24.05 -12.47
N SER A 3 10.69 -25.14 -12.88
CA SER A 3 10.11 -25.27 -14.19
C SER A 3 8.80 -24.50 -14.24
N VAL A 4 8.62 -23.66 -15.23
CA VAL A 4 7.38 -22.90 -15.45
C VAL A 4 6.25 -23.84 -15.84
N GLU A 5 6.53 -24.89 -16.63
CA GLU A 5 5.58 -25.94 -16.99
C GLU A 5 5.04 -26.67 -15.74
N GLN A 6 5.94 -27.06 -14.81
CA GLN A 6 5.54 -27.70 -13.57
C GLN A 6 4.74 -26.75 -12.67
N LEU A 7 5.17 -25.50 -12.57
CA LEU A 7 4.44 -24.49 -11.78
C LEU A 7 3.05 -24.22 -12.40
N LEU A 8 2.94 -24.15 -13.72
CA LEU A 8 1.66 -24.01 -14.41
C LEU A 8 0.74 -25.21 -14.12
N THR A 9 1.29 -26.43 -14.14
CA THR A 9 0.54 -27.65 -13.76
C THR A 9 -0.05 -27.53 -12.35
N ASP A 10 0.77 -27.12 -11.37
CA ASP A 10 0.33 -26.94 -9.98
C ASP A 10 -0.65 -25.76 -9.85
N CYS A 11 -0.53 -24.73 -10.68
CA CYS A 11 -1.48 -23.63 -10.76
C CYS A 11 -2.83 -24.08 -11.34
N ILE A 12 -2.85 -24.95 -12.35
CA ILE A 12 -4.08 -25.51 -12.92
C ILE A 12 -4.81 -26.37 -11.87
N GLU A 13 -4.09 -27.24 -11.15
CA GLU A 13 -4.66 -28.00 -10.04
C GLU A 13 -5.25 -27.09 -8.96
N SER A 14 -4.50 -26.07 -8.55
CA SER A 14 -4.94 -25.11 -7.53
C SER A 14 -6.13 -24.28 -8.00
N CYS A 15 -6.15 -23.89 -9.26
CA CYS A 15 -7.24 -23.14 -9.88
C CYS A 15 -8.53 -23.96 -9.89
N PHE A 16 -8.45 -25.26 -10.24
CA PHE A 16 -9.59 -26.16 -10.20
C PHE A 16 -10.16 -26.28 -8.77
N LEU A 17 -9.31 -26.43 -7.76
CA LEU A 17 -9.74 -26.45 -6.37
C LEU A 17 -10.42 -25.14 -5.95
N GLY A 18 -9.94 -23.99 -6.45
CA GLY A 18 -10.59 -22.68 -6.29
C GLY A 18 -12.00 -22.68 -6.90
N CYS A 19 -12.14 -23.19 -8.12
CA CYS A 19 -13.44 -23.31 -8.79
C CYS A 19 -14.42 -24.21 -8.04
N VAL A 20 -13.95 -25.31 -7.45
CA VAL A 20 -14.78 -26.18 -6.58
C VAL A 20 -15.36 -25.37 -5.42
N GLN A 21 -14.53 -24.56 -4.76
CA GLN A 21 -15.00 -23.72 -3.65
C GLN A 21 -16.02 -22.67 -4.10
N ILE A 22 -15.81 -22.04 -5.26
CA ILE A 22 -16.74 -21.07 -5.83
C ILE A 22 -18.12 -21.72 -6.08
N ARG A 23 -18.13 -22.90 -6.70
CA ARG A 23 -19.36 -23.65 -6.96
C ARG A 23 -20.07 -24.10 -5.68
N GLU A 24 -19.32 -24.63 -4.70
CA GLU A 24 -19.89 -25.00 -3.40
C GLU A 24 -20.57 -23.85 -2.67
N VAL A 25 -19.94 -22.66 -2.63
CA VAL A 25 -20.56 -21.49 -2.03
C VAL A 25 -21.83 -21.11 -2.78
N ARG A 26 -21.80 -21.12 -4.11
CA ARG A 26 -22.98 -20.80 -4.92
C ARG A 26 -24.12 -21.80 -4.72
N SER A 27 -23.82 -23.13 -4.64
CA SER A 27 -24.82 -24.18 -4.44
C SER A 27 -25.52 -24.08 -3.08
N LYS A 28 -24.80 -23.68 -2.04
CA LYS A 28 -25.32 -23.49 -0.68
C LYS A 28 -26.11 -22.18 -0.51
N GLY A 29 -26.06 -21.30 -1.50
CA GLY A 29 -26.57 -19.94 -1.43
C GLY A 29 -25.57 -19.00 -0.80
N ILE A 30 -25.54 -17.75 -1.28
CA ILE A 30 -24.59 -16.72 -0.77
C ILE A 30 -25.08 -16.29 0.60
N SER A 31 -24.37 -16.69 1.66
CA SER A 31 -24.76 -16.41 3.05
C SER A 31 -24.51 -14.98 3.46
N SER A 32 -23.51 -14.32 2.88
CA SER A 32 -23.19 -12.92 3.14
C SER A 32 -22.49 -12.30 1.94
N VAL A 33 -22.92 -11.09 1.58
CA VAL A 33 -22.21 -10.22 0.65
C VAL A 33 -21.72 -9.03 1.46
N ARG A 34 -20.43 -8.80 1.47
CA ARG A 34 -19.83 -7.61 2.07
C ARG A 34 -19.41 -6.68 0.94
N SER A 35 -19.50 -5.37 1.16
CA SER A 35 -18.86 -4.42 0.26
C SER A 35 -17.44 -4.19 0.72
N LYS A 36 -16.47 -4.34 -0.18
CA LYS A 36 -15.06 -3.96 0.09
C LYS A 36 -14.94 -2.44 0.26
N ILE A 37 -15.86 -1.68 -0.32
CA ILE A 37 -15.97 -0.23 -0.21
C ILE A 37 -17.43 0.11 0.15
N GLU A 38 -17.65 0.73 1.29
CA GLU A 38 -19.01 1.10 1.71
C GLU A 38 -19.67 2.01 0.69
N GLY A 39 -20.89 1.63 0.26
CA GLY A 39 -21.67 2.37 -0.73
C GLY A 39 -21.33 2.09 -2.19
N ASP A 40 -20.27 1.32 -2.50
CA ASP A 40 -19.99 0.87 -3.87
C ASP A 40 -20.45 -0.58 -4.07
N ALA A 41 -21.60 -0.74 -4.70
CA ALA A 41 -22.14 -2.07 -5.06
C ALA A 41 -21.24 -2.89 -5.99
N ARG A 42 -20.24 -2.27 -6.61
CA ARG A 42 -19.27 -2.92 -7.49
C ARG A 42 -18.09 -3.54 -6.71
N SER A 43 -17.96 -3.24 -5.43
CA SER A 43 -16.88 -3.72 -4.58
C SER A 43 -17.28 -4.93 -3.72
N ALA A 44 -18.03 -5.86 -4.29
CA ALA A 44 -18.51 -7.03 -3.56
C ALA A 44 -17.36 -7.96 -3.13
N LEU A 45 -17.47 -8.50 -1.93
CA LEU A 45 -16.67 -9.58 -1.38
C LEU A 45 -17.60 -10.67 -0.89
N THR A 46 -17.34 -11.91 -1.24
CA THR A 46 -18.12 -13.04 -0.81
C THR A 46 -17.28 -14.09 -0.09
N GLU A 47 -17.93 -15.04 0.55
CA GLU A 47 -17.27 -16.21 1.12
C GLU A 47 -16.51 -17.02 0.06
N ALA A 48 -16.93 -16.94 -1.21
CA ALA A 48 -16.28 -17.62 -2.32
C ALA A 48 -14.87 -17.06 -2.59
N ASP A 49 -14.71 -15.74 -2.60
CA ASP A 49 -13.42 -15.08 -2.81
C ASP A 49 -12.40 -15.58 -1.78
N VAL A 50 -12.81 -15.59 -0.53
CA VAL A 50 -11.95 -15.96 0.58
C VAL A 50 -11.56 -17.43 0.56
N LYS A 51 -12.54 -18.34 0.38
CA LYS A 51 -12.30 -19.79 0.35
C LYS A 51 -11.47 -20.19 -0.86
N ALA A 52 -11.77 -19.63 -2.03
CA ALA A 52 -11.00 -19.92 -3.23
C ALA A 52 -9.55 -19.45 -3.07
N GLN A 53 -9.30 -18.23 -2.57
CA GLN A 53 -7.93 -17.77 -2.35
C GLN A 53 -7.17 -18.64 -1.34
N ALA A 54 -7.80 -18.98 -0.22
CA ALA A 54 -7.16 -19.82 0.81
C ALA A 54 -6.70 -21.16 0.24
N VAL A 55 -7.54 -21.82 -0.57
CA VAL A 55 -7.21 -23.11 -1.20
C VAL A 55 -6.10 -22.95 -2.23
N VAL A 56 -6.17 -21.95 -3.11
CA VAL A 56 -5.17 -21.71 -4.13
C VAL A 56 -3.80 -21.39 -3.53
N ILE A 57 -3.73 -20.39 -2.64
CA ILE A 57 -2.47 -19.98 -2.02
C ILE A 57 -1.93 -21.06 -1.09
N GLY A 58 -2.80 -21.72 -0.31
CA GLY A 58 -2.41 -22.83 0.56
C GLY A 58 -1.80 -24.00 -0.21
N SER A 59 -2.35 -24.34 -1.38
CA SER A 59 -1.82 -25.36 -2.28
C SER A 59 -0.43 -25.02 -2.80
N LEU A 60 -0.25 -23.80 -3.32
CA LEU A 60 1.04 -23.35 -3.84
C LEU A 60 2.10 -23.25 -2.75
N ARG A 61 1.75 -22.75 -1.57
CA ARG A 61 2.69 -22.66 -0.44
C ARG A 61 3.08 -24.02 0.14
N LYS A 62 2.18 -25.01 0.10
CA LYS A 62 2.50 -26.37 0.52
C LYS A 62 3.57 -27.00 -0.36
N THR A 63 3.55 -26.72 -1.66
CA THR A 63 4.50 -27.26 -2.65
C THR A 63 5.82 -26.47 -2.66
N TYR A 64 5.77 -25.15 -2.65
CA TYR A 64 6.93 -24.29 -2.90
C TYR A 64 7.42 -23.52 -1.67
N GLY A 65 6.68 -23.57 -0.56
CA GLY A 65 6.99 -22.83 0.66
C GLY A 65 6.88 -21.30 0.49
N ALA A 66 7.44 -20.57 1.44
CA ALA A 66 7.45 -19.12 1.44
C ALA A 66 8.39 -18.48 0.39
N ARG A 67 9.20 -19.29 -0.30
CA ARG A 67 10.14 -18.80 -1.32
C ARG A 67 9.46 -18.39 -2.61
N LEU A 68 8.29 -18.97 -2.94
CA LEU A 68 7.49 -18.54 -4.09
C LEU A 68 6.76 -17.23 -3.73
N ASN A 69 6.99 -16.18 -4.52
CA ASN A 69 6.24 -14.93 -4.36
C ASN A 69 4.82 -15.14 -4.90
N VAL A 70 3.83 -14.99 -4.04
CA VAL A 70 2.41 -15.06 -4.40
C VAL A 70 1.73 -13.79 -3.95
N VAL A 71 0.99 -13.14 -4.85
CA VAL A 71 0.21 -11.92 -4.61
C VAL A 71 -1.25 -12.24 -4.89
N GLY A 72 -2.08 -12.22 -3.86
CA GLY A 72 -3.51 -12.46 -3.96
C GLY A 72 -4.33 -11.18 -3.82
N GLU A 73 -5.50 -11.13 -4.44
CA GLU A 73 -6.43 -10.00 -4.32
C GLU A 73 -6.87 -9.79 -2.86
N GLU A 74 -7.13 -10.87 -2.13
CA GLU A 74 -7.63 -10.84 -0.76
C GLU A 74 -6.52 -10.89 0.29
N ASP A 75 -5.27 -10.61 -0.09
CA ASP A 75 -4.15 -10.51 0.84
C ASP A 75 -4.38 -9.35 1.82
N GLY A 76 -4.73 -9.68 3.06
CA GLY A 76 -5.03 -8.73 4.15
C GLY A 76 -6.47 -8.71 4.63
N ASN A 77 -7.36 -9.54 4.10
CA ASN A 77 -8.68 -9.77 4.68
C ASN A 77 -8.57 -10.65 5.94
N GLU A 78 -8.87 -10.05 7.11
CA GLU A 78 -8.65 -10.66 8.42
C GLU A 78 -9.68 -11.71 8.81
N ASP A 79 -10.84 -11.75 8.12
CA ASP A 79 -12.03 -12.52 8.56
C ASP A 79 -12.11 -13.95 8.04
N ALA A 80 -11.08 -14.44 7.34
CA ALA A 80 -11.19 -15.74 6.70
C ALA A 80 -9.89 -16.50 6.60
N THR A 81 -9.52 -17.12 7.66
CA THR A 81 -8.71 -18.33 7.64
C THR A 81 -9.58 -19.53 8.03
N PRO A 82 -10.13 -20.29 7.05
CA PRO A 82 -10.34 -21.69 7.29
C PRO A 82 -8.94 -22.26 7.58
N THR A 83 -8.83 -23.11 8.56
CA THR A 83 -7.57 -23.79 8.87
C THR A 83 -7.07 -24.46 7.58
N GLU A 84 -5.93 -23.98 7.06
CA GLU A 84 -5.28 -24.40 5.79
C GLU A 84 -5.17 -25.95 5.67
N SER A 85 -5.23 -26.65 6.78
CA SER A 85 -5.07 -28.10 6.91
C SER A 85 -6.30 -28.90 6.51
N GLU A 86 -7.51 -28.48 6.83
CA GLU A 86 -8.72 -29.30 6.68
C GLU A 86 -9.28 -29.31 5.25
N MET A 87 -9.14 -28.20 4.51
CA MET A 87 -9.65 -28.08 3.14
C MET A 87 -8.72 -28.73 2.10
N CYS A 88 -7.41 -28.66 2.28
CA CYS A 88 -6.44 -29.23 1.33
C CYS A 88 -6.34 -30.77 1.38
N GLU A 89 -6.65 -31.42 2.49
CA GLU A 89 -6.50 -32.89 2.62
C GLU A 89 -7.59 -33.67 1.91
N SER A 90 -8.81 -33.18 1.87
CA SER A 90 -9.93 -33.92 1.24
C SER A 90 -9.84 -33.89 -0.31
N LEU A 91 -9.30 -32.86 -0.91
CA LEU A 91 -9.30 -32.63 -2.35
C LEU A 91 -8.02 -33.14 -3.06
N ARG A 92 -6.90 -33.32 -2.34
CA ARG A 92 -5.65 -33.86 -2.92
C ARG A 92 -5.54 -35.40 -2.98
N LYS A 93 -6.57 -36.11 -2.62
CA LYS A 93 -6.52 -37.61 -2.58
C LYS A 93 -6.73 -38.28 -3.93
N ASP A 94 -7.11 -37.56 -4.97
CA ASP A 94 -7.29 -38.16 -6.29
C ASP A 94 -6.02 -38.04 -7.14
N VAL A 95 -5.17 -39.09 -7.04
CA VAL A 95 -3.94 -39.23 -7.86
C VAL A 95 -4.28 -39.18 -9.37
N ARG A 96 -5.49 -39.64 -9.77
CA ARG A 96 -5.91 -39.63 -11.18
C ARG A 96 -6.12 -38.25 -11.71
N PHE A 97 -6.61 -37.32 -10.88
CA PHE A 97 -6.81 -35.91 -11.26
C PHE A 97 -5.48 -35.24 -11.63
N SER A 98 -4.46 -35.32 -10.78
CA SER A 98 -3.13 -34.78 -11.05
C SER A 98 -2.50 -35.36 -12.31
N GLU A 99 -2.66 -36.66 -12.58
CA GLU A 99 -2.17 -37.27 -13.80
C GLU A 99 -2.91 -36.77 -15.05
N CYS A 100 -4.22 -36.52 -14.98
CA CYS A 100 -4.98 -35.95 -16.09
C CYS A 100 -4.54 -34.51 -16.40
N VAL A 101 -4.27 -33.67 -15.38
CA VAL A 101 -3.77 -32.30 -15.57
C VAL A 101 -2.39 -32.31 -16.20
N LYS A 102 -1.46 -33.14 -15.69
CA LYS A 102 -0.11 -33.30 -16.27
C LYS A 102 -0.16 -33.72 -17.72
N GLU A 103 -1.03 -34.67 -18.04
CA GLU A 103 -1.19 -35.14 -19.40
C GLU A 103 -1.76 -34.06 -20.32
N ALA A 104 -2.70 -33.24 -19.86
CA ALA A 104 -3.23 -32.10 -20.61
C ALA A 104 -2.17 -31.07 -20.94
N VAL A 105 -1.35 -30.70 -19.94
CA VAL A 105 -0.23 -29.74 -20.11
C VAL A 105 0.82 -30.34 -21.03
N ARG A 106 1.25 -31.57 -20.78
CA ARG A 106 2.24 -32.27 -21.62
C ARG A 106 1.81 -32.33 -23.08
N LYS A 107 0.56 -32.71 -23.34
CA LYS A 107 0.01 -32.76 -24.70
C LYS A 107 0.01 -31.40 -25.37
N ALA A 108 -0.44 -30.35 -24.65
CA ALA A 108 -0.43 -29.00 -25.19
C ALA A 108 1.01 -28.54 -25.52
N CYS A 109 1.99 -28.82 -24.65
CA CYS A 109 3.39 -28.50 -24.90
C CYS A 109 3.97 -29.24 -26.09
N GLU A 110 3.68 -30.54 -26.24
CA GLU A 110 4.12 -31.34 -27.40
C GLU A 110 3.51 -30.84 -28.71
N ASP A 111 2.20 -30.55 -28.72
CA ASP A 111 1.50 -29.99 -29.86
C ASP A 111 2.05 -28.60 -30.27
N GLY A 112 2.49 -27.81 -29.32
CA GLY A 112 3.10 -26.50 -29.52
C GLY A 112 4.59 -26.51 -29.79
N GLY A 113 5.24 -27.69 -29.75
CA GLY A 113 6.68 -27.79 -29.98
C GLY A 113 7.59 -27.34 -28.84
N PHE A 114 7.08 -27.20 -27.62
CA PHE A 114 7.87 -26.90 -26.46
C PHE A 114 8.76 -28.07 -26.04
N ARG A 115 10.01 -27.80 -25.68
CA ARG A 115 10.96 -28.82 -25.24
C ARG A 115 11.05 -28.84 -23.72
N GLN A 116 10.86 -30.00 -23.14
CA GLN A 116 10.98 -30.22 -21.71
C GLN A 116 12.35 -29.77 -21.16
N GLY A 117 12.37 -28.88 -20.17
CA GLY A 117 13.58 -28.45 -19.47
C GLY A 117 14.25 -27.15 -19.96
N GLU A 118 13.74 -26.54 -21.05
CA GLU A 118 14.21 -25.21 -21.50
C GLU A 118 13.55 -24.03 -20.72
N ASP A 119 12.61 -24.33 -19.82
CA ASP A 119 11.76 -23.40 -19.08
C ASP A 119 12.20 -23.17 -17.63
N ALA A 120 13.37 -23.64 -17.23
CA ALA A 120 13.85 -23.54 -15.84
C ALA A 120 14.36 -22.12 -15.51
N VAL A 121 13.68 -21.44 -14.59
CA VAL A 121 13.98 -20.08 -14.15
C VAL A 121 14.34 -20.00 -12.67
N SER A 122 14.96 -18.92 -12.23
CA SER A 122 15.18 -18.69 -10.81
C SER A 122 13.85 -18.41 -10.10
N MET A 123 13.62 -19.06 -8.96
CA MET A 123 12.39 -18.84 -8.18
C MET A 123 12.26 -17.38 -7.71
N GLU A 124 13.38 -16.67 -7.57
CA GLU A 124 13.40 -15.27 -7.16
C GLU A 124 12.84 -14.33 -8.24
N ASP A 125 12.91 -14.76 -9.50
CA ASP A 125 12.41 -14.00 -10.65
C ASP A 125 10.92 -14.27 -10.92
N VAL A 126 10.34 -15.25 -10.23
CA VAL A 126 8.95 -15.67 -10.41
C VAL A 126 8.03 -14.96 -9.43
N CYS A 127 6.86 -14.51 -9.93
CA CYS A 127 5.74 -14.07 -9.11
C CYS A 127 4.44 -14.68 -9.63
N VAL A 128 3.61 -15.18 -8.71
CA VAL A 128 2.28 -15.70 -9.03
C VAL A 128 1.22 -14.71 -8.55
N PHE A 129 0.32 -14.33 -9.45
CA PHE A 129 -0.79 -13.42 -9.17
C PHE A 129 -2.10 -14.24 -9.13
N VAL A 130 -2.90 -14.01 -8.09
CA VAL A 130 -4.15 -14.76 -7.86
C VAL A 130 -5.32 -13.80 -7.69
N ASP A 131 -6.31 -13.91 -8.58
CA ASP A 131 -7.65 -13.39 -8.38
C ASP A 131 -8.57 -14.59 -8.12
N PRO A 132 -9.08 -14.75 -6.89
CA PRO A 132 -9.88 -15.90 -6.54
C PRO A 132 -11.23 -15.93 -7.25
N VAL A 133 -11.86 -14.74 -7.46
CA VAL A 133 -13.15 -14.62 -8.16
C VAL A 133 -13.15 -13.33 -8.99
N ASP A 134 -12.54 -13.34 -10.17
CA ASP A 134 -12.77 -12.26 -11.13
C ASP A 134 -14.26 -12.20 -11.47
N GLY A 135 -14.85 -11.02 -11.31
CA GLY A 135 -16.27 -10.84 -11.49
C GLY A 135 -17.12 -11.18 -10.26
N THR A 136 -16.67 -10.86 -9.04
CA THR A 136 -17.44 -11.07 -7.79
C THR A 136 -18.84 -10.44 -7.86
N ARG A 137 -18.98 -9.27 -8.48
CA ARG A 137 -20.29 -8.66 -8.74
C ARG A 137 -21.16 -9.54 -9.62
N GLU A 138 -20.61 -10.11 -10.69
CA GLU A 138 -21.29 -11.00 -11.61
C GLU A 138 -21.76 -12.26 -10.89
N PHE A 139 -20.91 -12.79 -10.00
CA PHE A 139 -21.23 -13.91 -9.13
C PHE A 139 -22.44 -13.62 -8.22
N VAL A 140 -22.47 -12.45 -7.57
CA VAL A 140 -23.57 -12.02 -6.71
C VAL A 140 -24.86 -11.84 -7.50
N GLU A 141 -24.81 -11.18 -8.65
CA GLU A 141 -25.95 -10.88 -9.51
C GLU A 141 -26.40 -12.08 -10.35
N GLY A 142 -25.69 -13.19 -10.32
CA GLY A 142 -26.08 -14.45 -10.99
C GLY A 142 -25.72 -14.54 -12.48
N ARG A 143 -24.88 -13.61 -12.99
CA ARG A 143 -24.32 -13.69 -14.37
C ARG A 143 -23.05 -14.54 -14.35
N LEU A 144 -23.23 -15.85 -14.07
CA LEU A 144 -22.18 -16.80 -13.71
C LEU A 144 -21.17 -17.06 -14.83
N GLU A 145 -21.55 -16.86 -16.08
CA GLU A 145 -20.69 -16.98 -17.27
C GLU A 145 -19.49 -16.00 -17.26
N ASN A 146 -19.57 -14.92 -16.47
CA ASN A 146 -18.52 -13.91 -16.34
C ASN A 146 -17.66 -14.09 -15.07
N CYS A 147 -17.83 -15.20 -14.35
CA CYS A 147 -17.06 -15.49 -13.15
C CYS A 147 -15.86 -16.39 -13.48
N GLN A 148 -14.69 -16.02 -13.01
CA GLN A 148 -13.45 -16.75 -13.27
C GLN A 148 -12.60 -16.83 -11.99
N CYS A 149 -11.69 -17.82 -11.94
CA CYS A 149 -10.59 -17.88 -10.99
C CYS A 149 -9.29 -17.71 -11.78
N LEU A 150 -8.47 -16.72 -11.49
CA LEU A 150 -7.30 -16.38 -12.28
C LEU A 150 -6.02 -16.66 -11.50
N ILE A 151 -5.09 -17.41 -12.09
CA ILE A 151 -3.74 -17.62 -11.56
C ILE A 151 -2.73 -17.34 -12.66
N GLY A 152 -2.02 -16.20 -12.55
CA GLY A 152 -1.00 -15.78 -13.51
C GLY A 152 0.41 -15.98 -12.99
N ILE A 153 1.31 -16.42 -13.87
CA ILE A 153 2.74 -16.59 -13.57
C ILE A 153 3.51 -15.56 -14.36
N SER A 154 4.27 -14.72 -13.66
CA SER A 154 5.23 -13.82 -14.28
C SER A 154 6.66 -14.19 -13.97
N VAL A 155 7.55 -13.96 -14.94
CA VAL A 155 9.00 -14.09 -14.79
C VAL A 155 9.63 -12.76 -15.18
N ASN A 156 10.42 -12.17 -14.28
CA ASN A 156 11.01 -10.85 -14.49
C ASN A 156 10.00 -9.76 -14.93
N GLY A 157 8.79 -9.83 -14.37
CA GLY A 157 7.73 -8.87 -14.68
C GLY A 157 6.96 -9.12 -15.98
N ARG A 158 7.25 -10.19 -16.72
CA ARG A 158 6.50 -10.59 -17.94
C ARG A 158 5.52 -11.72 -17.58
N ALA A 159 4.28 -11.61 -18.00
CA ALA A 159 3.33 -12.72 -17.93
C ALA A 159 3.75 -13.81 -18.92
N VAL A 160 4.09 -15.01 -18.39
CA VAL A 160 4.63 -16.13 -19.19
C VAL A 160 3.70 -17.34 -19.18
N ALA A 161 2.90 -17.51 -18.14
CA ALA A 161 1.91 -18.59 -18.10
C ALA A 161 0.70 -18.16 -17.27
N GLY A 162 -0.44 -18.84 -17.49
CA GLY A 162 -1.66 -18.56 -16.77
C GLY A 162 -2.66 -19.69 -16.80
N ALA A 163 -3.41 -19.84 -15.71
CA ALA A 163 -4.56 -20.72 -15.59
C ALA A 163 -5.81 -19.89 -15.28
N ILE A 164 -6.86 -20.08 -16.06
CA ILE A 164 -8.14 -19.38 -15.97
C ILE A 164 -9.21 -20.42 -15.69
N GLY A 165 -9.67 -20.48 -14.47
CA GLY A 165 -10.76 -21.34 -14.04
C GLY A 165 -12.11 -20.77 -14.45
N LEU A 166 -12.93 -21.64 -15.03
CA LEU A 166 -14.31 -21.37 -15.39
C LEU A 166 -15.20 -22.22 -14.48
N PRO A 167 -15.59 -21.72 -13.30
CA PRO A 167 -16.43 -22.49 -12.37
C PRO A 167 -17.82 -22.76 -12.95
N PHE A 168 -18.28 -21.95 -13.89
CA PHE A 168 -19.60 -22.07 -14.53
C PHE A 168 -19.48 -22.05 -16.06
N PRO A 169 -18.87 -23.06 -16.69
CA PRO A 169 -18.54 -23.04 -18.11
C PRO A 169 -19.77 -22.98 -19.04
N LYS A 170 -20.94 -23.41 -18.56
CA LYS A 170 -22.23 -23.30 -19.26
C LYS A 170 -23.13 -22.17 -18.71
N GLY A 171 -22.58 -21.27 -17.89
CA GLY A 171 -23.30 -20.16 -17.27
C GLY A 171 -24.36 -20.62 -16.23
N ALA A 172 -25.27 -19.72 -15.90
CA ALA A 172 -26.26 -19.95 -14.85
C ALA A 172 -27.19 -21.15 -15.17
N LYS A 173 -27.62 -21.32 -16.40
CA LYS A 173 -28.51 -22.44 -16.77
C LYS A 173 -27.81 -23.79 -16.60
N GLY A 174 -26.57 -23.90 -17.09
CA GLY A 174 -25.81 -25.13 -16.93
C GLY A 174 -25.50 -25.44 -15.47
N PHE A 175 -25.29 -24.43 -14.65
CA PHE A 175 -25.10 -24.58 -13.22
C PHE A 175 -26.36 -25.16 -12.52
N GLU A 176 -27.56 -24.71 -12.86
CA GLU A 176 -28.79 -25.25 -12.28
C GLU A 176 -29.03 -26.72 -12.66
N GLU A 177 -28.52 -27.19 -13.81
CA GLU A 177 -28.59 -28.59 -14.24
C GLU A 177 -27.60 -29.48 -13.49
N ASP A 178 -26.45 -28.99 -13.05
CA ASP A 178 -25.36 -29.70 -12.40
C ASP A 178 -24.94 -29.12 -11.03
N LYS A 179 -25.88 -28.48 -10.35
CA LYS A 179 -25.65 -27.71 -9.13
C LYS A 179 -24.97 -28.51 -8.01
N ASP A 180 -25.25 -29.77 -7.90
CA ASP A 180 -24.71 -30.66 -6.87
C ASP A 180 -23.33 -31.24 -7.23
N ASP A 181 -22.82 -30.95 -8.44
CA ASP A 181 -21.52 -31.44 -8.91
C ASP A 181 -20.48 -30.30 -8.89
N ALA A 182 -19.77 -30.20 -7.78
CA ALA A 182 -18.75 -29.19 -7.59
C ALA A 182 -17.54 -29.32 -8.56
N GLU A 183 -17.38 -30.48 -9.17
CA GLU A 183 -16.25 -30.77 -10.08
C GLU A 183 -16.52 -30.36 -11.55
N LYS A 184 -17.70 -29.85 -11.86
CA LYS A 184 -18.11 -29.41 -13.21
C LYS A 184 -17.51 -28.02 -13.58
N SER A 185 -16.18 -27.91 -13.53
CA SER A 185 -15.42 -26.72 -13.90
C SER A 185 -14.46 -27.02 -15.02
N ALA A 186 -14.18 -26.04 -15.90
CA ALA A 186 -13.15 -26.15 -16.92
C ALA A 186 -12.00 -25.15 -16.60
N ILE A 187 -10.79 -25.50 -17.05
CA ILE A 187 -9.63 -24.62 -16.92
C ILE A 187 -9.02 -24.36 -18.28
N VAL A 188 -8.93 -23.10 -18.66
CA VAL A 188 -8.15 -22.66 -19.82
C VAL A 188 -6.77 -22.26 -19.33
N PHE A 189 -5.73 -22.72 -20.00
CA PHE A 189 -4.38 -22.39 -19.61
C PHE A 189 -3.52 -22.01 -20.83
N GLY A 190 -2.50 -21.21 -20.61
CA GLY A 190 -1.54 -20.80 -21.63
C GLY A 190 -0.12 -20.79 -21.08
N LEU A 191 0.83 -21.14 -21.94
CA LEU A 191 2.27 -21.04 -21.71
C LEU A 191 2.89 -20.32 -22.90
N CYS A 192 3.48 -19.15 -22.67
CA CYS A 192 4.13 -18.35 -23.68
C CYS A 192 5.55 -18.85 -23.97
N GLY A 193 6.06 -18.58 -25.16
CA GLY A 193 7.47 -18.74 -25.49
C GLY A 193 8.36 -17.87 -24.58
N MET A 194 9.49 -18.41 -24.15
CA MET A 194 10.45 -17.73 -23.25
C MET A 194 11.47 -16.88 -24.03
N GLY A 195 11.14 -16.45 -25.25
CA GLY A 195 12.01 -15.65 -26.13
C GLY A 195 12.22 -14.21 -25.66
N GLY A 196 13.07 -13.46 -26.36
CA GLY A 196 13.48 -12.11 -25.99
C GLY A 196 12.33 -11.08 -25.98
N ALA A 197 12.51 -10.02 -25.24
CA ALA A 197 11.46 -9.03 -24.89
C ALA A 197 10.86 -8.24 -26.07
N ASP A 198 11.47 -8.26 -27.25
CA ASP A 198 11.19 -7.31 -28.33
C ASP A 198 10.46 -7.93 -29.55
N ASP A 199 10.24 -9.25 -29.58
CA ASP A 199 9.59 -9.93 -30.69
C ASP A 199 8.21 -10.50 -30.28
N PRO A 200 7.10 -9.91 -30.74
CA PRO A 200 5.75 -10.42 -30.44
C PRO A 200 5.49 -11.85 -30.96
N GLU A 201 6.22 -12.30 -32.00
CA GLU A 201 6.14 -13.68 -32.48
C GLU A 201 6.82 -14.68 -31.52
N SER A 202 7.77 -14.22 -30.70
CA SER A 202 8.43 -15.06 -29.71
C SER A 202 7.54 -15.37 -28.50
N ASP A 203 6.47 -14.60 -28.29
CA ASP A 203 5.50 -14.82 -27.22
C ASP A 203 4.43 -15.83 -27.58
N LYS A 204 4.33 -16.26 -28.85
CA LYS A 204 3.44 -17.36 -29.24
C LYS A 204 3.81 -18.61 -28.48
N GLY A 205 2.79 -19.24 -27.93
CA GLY A 205 2.95 -20.37 -27.06
C GLY A 205 1.91 -21.45 -27.35
N VAL A 206 1.54 -22.12 -26.30
CA VAL A 206 0.50 -23.16 -26.33
C VAL A 206 -0.67 -22.76 -25.45
N VAL A 207 -1.87 -23.01 -25.92
CA VAL A 207 -3.10 -22.90 -25.16
C VAL A 207 -3.74 -24.28 -25.07
N GLY A 208 -4.14 -24.66 -23.88
CA GLY A 208 -4.86 -25.92 -23.64
C GLY A 208 -6.09 -25.69 -22.78
N VAL A 209 -6.95 -26.70 -22.77
CA VAL A 209 -8.16 -26.70 -21.95
C VAL A 209 -8.26 -28.03 -21.20
N PHE A 210 -8.36 -27.94 -19.89
CA PHE A 210 -8.71 -29.06 -19.05
C PHE A 210 -10.24 -29.13 -18.91
N ASN A 211 -10.84 -30.32 -19.06
CA ASN A 211 -12.29 -30.52 -19.10
C ASN A 211 -12.98 -29.76 -20.26
N GLU A 212 -12.37 -29.75 -21.43
CA GLU A 212 -12.88 -29.08 -22.64
C GLU A 212 -14.34 -29.44 -22.97
N HIS A 213 -14.75 -30.70 -22.75
CA HIS A 213 -16.10 -31.19 -22.97
C HIS A 213 -17.19 -30.49 -22.17
N LEU A 214 -16.80 -29.73 -21.13
CA LEU A 214 -17.72 -28.91 -20.32
C LEU A 214 -17.93 -27.50 -20.88
N LEU A 215 -17.10 -27.07 -21.83
CA LEU A 215 -17.25 -25.74 -22.42
C LEU A 215 -18.55 -25.66 -23.24
N ALA A 216 -19.19 -24.50 -23.18
CA ALA A 216 -20.34 -24.22 -24.06
C ALA A 216 -19.87 -24.10 -25.54
N ASP A 217 -20.78 -24.39 -26.49
CA ASP A 217 -20.52 -24.15 -27.89
C ASP A 217 -20.07 -22.72 -28.15
N GLY A 218 -18.95 -22.54 -28.86
CA GLY A 218 -18.35 -21.23 -29.16
C GLY A 218 -17.12 -20.85 -28.32
N TYR A 219 -16.64 -21.74 -27.44
CA TYR A 219 -15.30 -21.65 -26.90
C TYR A 219 -14.31 -22.37 -27.81
N VAL A 220 -13.80 -21.68 -28.81
CA VAL A 220 -12.82 -22.25 -29.75
C VAL A 220 -11.52 -21.45 -29.67
N THR A 221 -10.42 -22.12 -29.28
CA THR A 221 -9.10 -21.56 -29.04
C THR A 221 -8.27 -21.32 -30.32
N THR A 222 -8.84 -21.30 -31.52
CA THR A 222 -8.07 -21.21 -32.76
C THR A 222 -8.37 -19.95 -33.59
N SER A 223 -7.39 -19.60 -34.43
CA SER A 223 -7.45 -18.54 -35.44
C SER A 223 -8.54 -18.72 -36.52
N GLU A 224 -9.23 -19.83 -36.49
CA GLU A 224 -10.25 -20.23 -37.50
C GLU A 224 -11.70 -19.88 -37.10
N VAL A 225 -11.88 -19.03 -36.08
CA VAL A 225 -13.24 -18.58 -35.73
C VAL A 225 -13.75 -17.70 -36.88
N ASN A 226 -14.69 -18.24 -37.68
CA ASN A 226 -15.58 -17.44 -38.54
C ASN A 226 -16.46 -16.56 -37.61
N GLY A 227 -15.85 -15.51 -37.08
CA GLY A 227 -16.54 -14.57 -36.22
C GLY A 227 -17.65 -13.85 -36.97
N SER A 228 -18.57 -13.28 -36.22
CA SER A 228 -19.60 -12.35 -36.70
C SER A 228 -19.05 -11.41 -37.79
N GLU A 229 -19.83 -11.10 -38.81
CA GLU A 229 -19.45 -10.11 -39.84
C GLU A 229 -19.19 -8.71 -39.26
N ARG A 230 -19.51 -8.50 -37.98
CA ARG A 230 -19.40 -7.22 -37.25
C ARG A 230 -18.12 -7.16 -36.41
N PHE A 231 -17.46 -6.01 -36.46
CA PHE A 231 -16.36 -5.73 -35.52
C PHE A 231 -16.90 -5.51 -34.12
N SER A 232 -16.30 -6.15 -33.11
CA SER A 232 -16.79 -6.08 -31.74
C SER A 232 -15.72 -5.60 -30.76
N ILE A 233 -16.12 -4.66 -29.89
CA ILE A 233 -15.29 -4.11 -28.80
C ILE A 233 -15.97 -4.42 -27.48
N THR A 234 -15.34 -5.23 -26.62
CA THR A 234 -15.86 -5.52 -25.29
C THR A 234 -15.30 -4.54 -24.26
N THR A 235 -16.17 -4.07 -23.38
CA THR A 235 -15.83 -3.16 -22.28
C THR A 235 -16.64 -3.48 -21.02
N GLY A 236 -16.33 -2.82 -19.90
CA GLY A 236 -17.19 -2.78 -18.74
C GLY A 236 -18.37 -1.81 -18.89
N ASP A 237 -19.31 -1.85 -17.94
CA ASP A 237 -20.48 -0.99 -17.86
C ASP A 237 -20.20 0.43 -17.33
N SER A 238 -18.93 0.74 -17.09
CA SER A 238 -18.51 2.06 -16.60
C SER A 238 -18.79 3.16 -17.62
N LYS A 239 -19.43 4.22 -17.17
CA LYS A 239 -19.65 5.45 -17.97
C LYS A 239 -18.47 6.42 -17.89
N ASN A 240 -17.31 5.94 -17.51
CA ASN A 240 -16.08 6.70 -17.35
C ASN A 240 -15.67 7.36 -18.68
N LEU A 241 -15.26 8.62 -18.61
CA LEU A 241 -14.81 9.40 -19.77
C LEU A 241 -13.61 8.77 -20.48
N LEU A 242 -12.69 8.17 -19.70
CA LEU A 242 -11.53 7.46 -20.20
C LEU A 242 -11.94 6.28 -21.12
N LEU A 243 -12.87 5.44 -20.63
CA LEU A 243 -13.33 4.27 -21.40
C LEU A 243 -14.08 4.70 -22.65
N LYS A 244 -14.89 5.76 -22.56
CA LYS A 244 -15.57 6.32 -23.73
C LYS A 244 -14.58 6.81 -24.77
N ALA A 245 -13.59 7.61 -24.37
CA ALA A 245 -12.58 8.15 -25.27
C ALA A 245 -11.73 7.03 -25.92
N SER A 246 -11.40 5.96 -25.18
CA SER A 246 -10.66 4.83 -25.73
C SER A 246 -11.48 4.03 -26.74
N VAL A 247 -12.77 3.83 -26.47
CA VAL A 247 -13.68 3.19 -27.44
C VAL A 247 -13.81 4.03 -28.71
N ASP A 248 -14.01 5.34 -28.58
CA ASP A 248 -14.15 6.24 -29.73
C ASP A 248 -12.89 6.23 -30.61
N ALA A 249 -11.69 6.22 -30.01
CA ALA A 249 -10.41 6.14 -30.72
C ALA A 249 -10.23 4.81 -31.48
N VAL A 250 -10.58 3.67 -30.85
CA VAL A 250 -10.49 2.36 -31.52
C VAL A 250 -11.53 2.21 -32.63
N VAL A 251 -12.72 2.77 -32.42
CA VAL A 251 -13.77 2.85 -33.49
C VAL A 251 -13.28 3.65 -34.70
N GLU A 252 -12.58 4.77 -34.45
CA GLU A 252 -12.00 5.58 -35.50
C GLU A 252 -10.96 4.80 -36.32
N ALA A 253 -10.02 4.09 -35.61
CA ALA A 253 -9.05 3.21 -36.26
C ALA A 253 -9.73 2.13 -37.11
N ALA A 254 -10.81 1.52 -36.62
CA ALA A 254 -11.55 0.49 -37.33
C ALA A 254 -12.22 1.04 -38.61
N LYS A 255 -12.78 2.23 -38.56
CA LYS A 255 -13.42 2.91 -39.70
C LYS A 255 -12.42 3.33 -40.78
N GLU A 256 -11.23 3.76 -40.41
CA GLU A 256 -10.18 4.12 -41.35
C GLU A 256 -9.65 2.91 -42.13
N ASN A 257 -9.57 1.73 -41.45
CA ASN A 257 -9.09 0.50 -42.06
C ASN A 257 -10.10 -0.18 -42.99
N GLN A 258 -11.39 -0.06 -42.70
CA GLN A 258 -12.45 -0.73 -43.46
C GLN A 258 -13.68 0.18 -43.53
N SER A 259 -13.79 0.91 -44.62
CA SER A 259 -14.86 1.91 -44.88
C SER A 259 -16.30 1.33 -44.88
N TYR A 260 -16.47 0.01 -44.83
CA TYR A 260 -17.76 -0.68 -44.81
C TYR A 260 -18.23 -1.12 -43.43
N LEU A 261 -17.46 -0.90 -42.34
CA LEU A 261 -17.90 -1.21 -40.99
C LEU A 261 -18.95 -0.18 -40.50
N GLN A 262 -20.21 -0.40 -40.88
CA GLN A 262 -21.32 0.47 -40.47
C GLN A 262 -21.86 0.15 -39.09
N ASP A 263 -21.62 -1.04 -38.57
CA ASP A 263 -22.21 -1.56 -37.32
C ASP A 263 -21.10 -2.19 -36.44
N ILE A 264 -20.83 -1.54 -35.30
CA ILE A 264 -19.84 -2.00 -34.33
C ILE A 264 -20.57 -2.52 -33.13
N ASP A 265 -20.37 -3.78 -32.80
CA ASP A 265 -20.96 -4.42 -31.65
C ASP A 265 -20.15 -4.06 -30.38
N ARG A 266 -20.87 -3.77 -29.30
CA ARG A 266 -20.24 -3.32 -28.02
C ARG A 266 -20.80 -4.11 -26.84
N PRO A 267 -20.46 -5.39 -26.73
CA PRO A 267 -20.89 -6.20 -25.60
C PRO A 267 -20.28 -5.69 -24.29
N LEU A 268 -21.14 -5.45 -23.32
CA LEU A 268 -20.72 -5.13 -21.96
C LEU A 268 -20.48 -6.43 -21.18
N VAL A 269 -19.28 -6.62 -20.69
CA VAL A 269 -18.88 -7.83 -19.98
C VAL A 269 -18.32 -7.43 -18.61
N GLY A 270 -18.82 -8.07 -17.55
CA GLY A 270 -18.26 -7.97 -16.20
C GLY A 270 -16.97 -8.79 -16.08
N GLY A 271 -16.20 -8.56 -15.01
CA GLY A 271 -14.89 -9.16 -14.82
C GLY A 271 -13.80 -8.60 -15.73
N ALA A 272 -12.59 -8.46 -15.26
CA ALA A 272 -11.49 -7.95 -16.06
C ALA A 272 -10.92 -9.05 -16.96
N GLY A 273 -10.68 -10.23 -16.41
CA GLY A 273 -10.20 -11.40 -17.12
C GLY A 273 -11.15 -11.85 -18.21
N SER A 274 -12.47 -11.85 -17.94
CA SER A 274 -13.51 -12.25 -18.91
C SER A 274 -13.46 -11.46 -20.22
N LYS A 275 -13.09 -10.18 -20.18
CA LYS A 275 -12.96 -9.35 -21.41
C LYS A 275 -11.82 -9.84 -22.29
N ILE A 276 -10.64 -10.07 -21.71
CA ILE A 276 -9.47 -10.57 -22.45
C ILE A 276 -9.72 -11.99 -22.97
N VAL A 277 -10.32 -12.83 -22.13
CA VAL A 277 -10.69 -14.21 -22.50
C VAL A 277 -11.68 -14.24 -23.67
N ASN A 278 -12.65 -13.32 -23.72
CA ASN A 278 -13.58 -13.21 -24.85
C ASN A 278 -12.86 -12.84 -26.14
N VAL A 279 -11.75 -12.08 -26.09
CA VAL A 279 -10.91 -11.83 -27.26
C VAL A 279 -10.17 -13.09 -27.70
N ALA A 280 -9.59 -13.83 -26.74
CA ALA A 280 -8.89 -15.10 -27.03
C ALA A 280 -9.82 -16.11 -27.73
N PHE A 281 -11.07 -16.21 -27.31
CA PHE A 281 -12.06 -17.15 -27.85
C PHE A 281 -12.89 -16.60 -29.00
N GLY A 282 -12.57 -15.43 -29.53
CA GLY A 282 -13.27 -14.87 -30.72
C GLY A 282 -14.66 -14.33 -30.46
N LYS A 283 -15.07 -14.18 -29.22
CA LYS A 283 -16.35 -13.55 -28.83
C LYS A 283 -16.29 -12.02 -28.92
N ALA A 284 -15.10 -11.45 -28.94
CA ALA A 284 -14.83 -10.05 -29.22
C ALA A 284 -13.53 -9.92 -30.05
N ASP A 285 -13.37 -8.82 -30.77
CA ASP A 285 -12.15 -8.53 -31.52
C ASP A 285 -11.14 -7.73 -30.68
N VAL A 286 -11.65 -6.82 -29.87
CA VAL A 286 -10.85 -5.95 -28.98
C VAL A 286 -11.50 -5.88 -27.60
N ALA A 287 -10.68 -5.90 -26.56
CA ALA A 287 -11.10 -5.55 -25.22
C ALA A 287 -10.41 -4.24 -24.77
N LEU A 288 -11.19 -3.35 -24.19
CA LEU A 288 -10.72 -2.09 -23.61
C LEU A 288 -11.12 -2.04 -22.14
N MET A 289 -10.15 -1.76 -21.29
CA MET A 289 -10.35 -1.69 -19.84
C MET A 289 -9.67 -0.45 -19.27
N HIS A 290 -10.33 0.19 -18.30
CA HIS A 290 -9.67 1.18 -17.46
C HIS A 290 -8.57 0.53 -16.58
N PRO A 291 -7.77 1.29 -15.84
CA PRO A 291 -6.77 0.74 -14.94
C PRO A 291 -7.35 -0.37 -14.06
N THR A 292 -6.65 -1.47 -13.97
CA THR A 292 -7.03 -2.68 -13.22
C THR A 292 -5.82 -3.30 -12.53
N CYS A 293 -6.04 -4.28 -11.67
CA CYS A 293 -4.99 -4.89 -10.89
C CYS A 293 -4.18 -5.92 -11.69
N LEU A 294 -2.96 -6.20 -11.27
CA LEU A 294 -2.09 -7.16 -11.96
C LEU A 294 -2.61 -8.59 -11.86
N TRP A 295 -3.34 -8.95 -10.82
CA TRP A 295 -3.99 -10.27 -10.71
C TRP A 295 -5.16 -10.44 -11.67
N ASP A 296 -5.86 -9.34 -12.05
CA ASP A 296 -6.92 -9.36 -13.07
C ASP A 296 -6.36 -9.61 -14.48
N SER A 297 -5.10 -9.23 -14.73
CA SER A 297 -4.52 -9.18 -16.08
C SER A 297 -3.45 -10.23 -16.36
N CYS A 298 -2.69 -10.71 -15.37
CA CYS A 298 -1.53 -11.58 -15.59
C CYS A 298 -1.89 -12.90 -16.28
N ALA A 299 -2.89 -13.65 -15.75
CA ALA A 299 -3.30 -14.92 -16.36
C ALA A 299 -3.96 -14.73 -17.73
N PRO A 300 -4.93 -13.80 -17.90
CA PRO A 300 -5.54 -13.57 -19.22
C PRO A 300 -4.55 -13.07 -20.26
N GLU A 301 -3.57 -12.24 -19.89
CA GLU A 301 -2.52 -11.78 -20.81
C GLU A 301 -1.69 -12.96 -21.29
N ALA A 302 -1.23 -13.84 -20.38
CA ALA A 302 -0.44 -15.00 -20.77
C ALA A 302 -1.21 -15.92 -21.71
N VAL A 303 -2.49 -16.20 -21.43
CA VAL A 303 -3.35 -17.03 -22.27
C VAL A 303 -3.56 -16.40 -23.65
N LEU A 304 -3.86 -15.09 -23.71
CA LEU A 304 -4.07 -14.40 -24.97
C LEU A 304 -2.80 -14.34 -25.81
N LYS A 305 -1.65 -14.06 -25.22
CA LYS A 305 -0.36 -14.06 -25.92
C LYS A 305 0.00 -15.46 -26.42
N ALA A 306 -0.19 -16.50 -25.59
CA ALA A 306 0.02 -17.87 -26.02
C ALA A 306 -0.85 -18.24 -27.24
N ALA A 307 -2.06 -17.68 -27.34
CA ALA A 307 -2.95 -17.83 -28.50
C ALA A 307 -2.55 -16.97 -29.71
N GLY A 308 -1.47 -16.18 -29.62
CA GLY A 308 -1.00 -15.26 -30.66
C GLY A 308 -1.69 -13.89 -30.71
N GLY A 309 -2.34 -13.50 -29.62
CA GLY A 309 -2.91 -12.17 -29.41
C GLY A 309 -1.95 -11.18 -28.79
N TYR A 310 -2.43 -9.94 -28.61
CA TYR A 310 -1.66 -8.83 -28.04
C TYR A 310 -2.37 -8.23 -26.84
N VAL A 311 -1.59 -7.93 -25.81
CA VAL A 311 -2.02 -7.12 -24.65
C VAL A 311 -0.99 -6.03 -24.42
N SER A 312 -1.44 -4.80 -24.20
CA SER A 312 -0.59 -3.68 -23.81
C SER A 312 -1.41 -2.66 -23.02
N ASP A 313 -0.75 -1.64 -22.49
CA ASP A 313 -1.46 -0.43 -22.10
C ASP A 313 -2.07 0.27 -23.34
N PHE A 314 -2.87 1.34 -23.12
CA PHE A 314 -3.49 2.09 -24.22
C PHE A 314 -2.48 2.71 -25.17
N PHE A 315 -1.25 2.91 -24.75
CA PHE A 315 -0.21 3.57 -25.53
C PHE A 315 0.76 2.60 -26.19
N GLY A 316 0.53 1.31 -26.04
CA GLY A 316 1.27 0.25 -26.69
C GLY A 316 2.46 -0.29 -25.90
N ALA A 317 2.70 0.18 -24.68
CA ALA A 317 3.75 -0.41 -23.83
C ALA A 317 3.28 -1.73 -23.22
N PRO A 318 4.18 -2.74 -23.04
CA PRO A 318 3.85 -4.00 -22.40
C PRO A 318 3.48 -3.79 -20.93
N LEU A 319 2.57 -4.61 -20.41
CA LEU A 319 2.26 -4.61 -18.98
C LEU A 319 3.43 -5.17 -18.18
N CYS A 320 3.63 -4.66 -16.98
CA CYS A 320 4.69 -5.11 -16.08
C CYS A 320 4.09 -5.77 -14.83
N HIS A 321 4.22 -7.10 -14.74
CA HIS A 321 3.78 -7.92 -13.62
C HIS A 321 4.95 -8.21 -12.68
N SER A 322 5.56 -7.16 -12.12
CA SER A 322 6.72 -7.30 -11.24
C SER A 322 6.31 -7.55 -9.79
N LYS A 323 7.03 -8.45 -9.11
CA LYS A 323 6.94 -8.65 -7.66
C LYS A 323 7.28 -7.40 -6.85
N ASP A 324 8.13 -6.54 -7.41
CA ASP A 324 8.59 -5.29 -6.81
C ASP A 324 7.71 -4.09 -7.22
N ALA A 325 6.67 -4.33 -8.00
CA ALA A 325 5.70 -3.31 -8.31
C ALA A 325 5.10 -2.80 -6.99
N ARG A 326 5.46 -1.59 -6.60
CA ARG A 326 4.89 -0.91 -5.42
C ARG A 326 3.40 -0.67 -5.60
N THR A 327 2.93 -0.70 -6.83
CA THR A 327 1.52 -0.69 -7.18
C THR A 327 1.24 -1.95 -8.01
N VAL A 328 0.34 -2.79 -7.53
CA VAL A 328 -0.17 -3.95 -8.27
C VAL A 328 -1.19 -3.55 -9.33
N GLU A 329 -1.06 -2.37 -9.93
CA GLU A 329 -2.01 -1.82 -10.88
C GLU A 329 -1.37 -1.43 -12.20
N ASN A 330 -2.13 -1.62 -13.26
CA ASN A 330 -1.91 -0.98 -14.53
C ASN A 330 -2.65 0.37 -14.58
N ASN A 331 -1.91 1.45 -14.55
CA ASN A 331 -2.45 2.80 -14.46
C ASN A 331 -2.85 3.42 -15.82
N LEU A 332 -2.43 2.84 -16.94
CA LEU A 332 -2.62 3.44 -18.28
C LEU A 332 -3.72 2.75 -19.10
N GLY A 333 -4.59 1.99 -18.45
CA GLY A 333 -5.61 1.19 -19.12
C GLY A 333 -5.01 -0.02 -19.86
N ILE A 334 -5.87 -0.88 -20.38
CA ILE A 334 -5.46 -2.08 -21.13
C ILE A 334 -6.21 -2.16 -22.45
N ILE A 335 -5.47 -2.43 -23.51
CA ILE A 335 -6.00 -2.88 -24.80
C ILE A 335 -5.53 -4.30 -25.08
N ALA A 336 -6.48 -5.18 -25.38
CA ALA A 336 -6.22 -6.56 -25.77
C ALA A 336 -6.87 -6.84 -27.12
N SER A 337 -6.17 -7.52 -28.04
CA SER A 337 -6.69 -7.83 -29.36
C SER A 337 -6.06 -9.10 -29.95
N MET A 338 -6.79 -9.77 -30.88
CA MET A 338 -6.27 -10.84 -31.72
C MET A 338 -6.02 -10.32 -33.13
N PRO A 339 -4.91 -10.71 -33.77
CA PRO A 339 -4.67 -10.36 -35.20
C PRO A 339 -5.65 -11.13 -36.11
N ARG A 340 -6.74 -10.51 -36.48
CA ARG A 340 -7.76 -11.02 -37.42
C ARG A 340 -7.92 -10.06 -38.55
N GLU A 341 -8.46 -10.55 -39.70
CA GLU A 341 -8.62 -9.75 -40.93
C GLU A 341 -9.39 -8.42 -40.70
N LYS A 342 -10.42 -8.45 -39.86
CA LYS A 342 -11.25 -7.29 -39.51
C LYS A 342 -10.75 -6.45 -38.35
N THR A 343 -9.73 -6.93 -37.61
CA THR A 343 -9.20 -6.17 -36.45
C THR A 343 -8.13 -5.20 -36.96
N PRO A 344 -8.23 -3.89 -36.64
CA PRO A 344 -7.16 -2.94 -36.95
C PRO A 344 -5.86 -3.40 -36.31
N LYS A 345 -4.74 -3.09 -36.96
CA LYS A 345 -3.44 -3.42 -36.38
C LYS A 345 -3.28 -2.71 -35.05
N ARG A 346 -2.65 -3.39 -34.10
CA ARG A 346 -2.38 -2.81 -32.74
C ARG A 346 -1.76 -1.41 -32.84
N ALA A 347 -0.76 -1.24 -33.71
CA ALA A 347 -0.07 0.04 -33.88
C ALA A 347 -1.03 1.17 -34.29
N GLU A 348 -2.00 0.88 -35.12
CA GLU A 348 -3.02 1.83 -35.60
C GLU A 348 -3.99 2.21 -34.45
N MET A 349 -4.48 1.22 -33.72
CA MET A 349 -5.34 1.46 -32.55
C MET A 349 -4.61 2.29 -31.48
N CYS A 350 -3.37 1.92 -31.15
CA CYS A 350 -2.56 2.67 -30.19
C CYS A 350 -2.21 4.07 -30.69
N ALA A 351 -2.04 4.28 -32.00
CA ALA A 351 -1.85 5.61 -32.57
C ALA A 351 -3.08 6.49 -32.33
N LYS A 352 -4.29 5.98 -32.61
CA LYS A 352 -5.54 6.72 -32.34
C LYS A 352 -5.77 7.00 -30.86
N LEU A 353 -5.44 6.05 -29.99
CA LEU A 353 -5.49 6.26 -28.55
C LEU A 353 -4.55 7.40 -28.11
N ARG A 354 -3.35 7.49 -28.70
CA ARG A 354 -2.40 8.59 -28.48
C ARG A 354 -2.85 9.93 -29.04
N GLU A 355 -3.55 9.92 -30.19
CA GLU A 355 -4.09 11.14 -30.82
C GLU A 355 -5.28 11.72 -30.04
N SER A 356 -5.97 10.92 -29.23
CA SER A 356 -7.15 11.33 -28.49
C SER A 356 -6.81 12.47 -27.50
N GLU A 357 -7.35 13.67 -27.73
CA GLU A 357 -7.16 14.81 -26.83
C GLU A 357 -7.65 14.53 -25.41
N THR A 358 -8.74 13.79 -25.27
CA THR A 358 -9.31 13.41 -23.98
C THR A 358 -8.36 12.49 -23.21
N LEU A 359 -7.80 11.47 -23.87
CA LEU A 359 -6.84 10.56 -23.22
C LEU A 359 -5.53 11.29 -22.88
N ARG A 360 -5.06 12.18 -23.76
CA ARG A 360 -3.90 13.03 -23.47
C ARG A 360 -4.15 13.94 -22.27
N ALA A 361 -5.34 14.52 -22.15
CA ALA A 361 -5.69 15.35 -21.01
C ALA A 361 -5.77 14.54 -19.70
N LEU A 362 -6.28 13.30 -19.76
CA LEU A 362 -6.40 12.41 -18.61
C LEU A 362 -5.06 11.84 -18.13
N PHE A 363 -4.13 11.58 -19.07
CA PHE A 363 -2.81 11.03 -18.75
C PHE A 363 -1.68 12.08 -18.75
N GLY A 364 -2.00 13.37 -18.89
CA GLY A 364 -1.06 14.48 -18.96
C GLY A 364 -0.53 14.75 -20.40
N LYS A 365 -0.65 16.00 -20.84
CA LYS A 365 -0.23 16.44 -22.20
C LYS A 365 1.27 16.29 -22.48
N GLU A 366 2.06 16.07 -21.44
CA GLU A 366 3.53 16.06 -21.46
C GLU A 366 4.14 14.68 -21.18
N ALA A 367 3.33 13.61 -21.07
CA ALA A 367 3.85 12.26 -21.22
C ALA A 367 4.45 12.16 -22.64
N GLY A 368 5.75 12.46 -22.74
CA GLY A 368 6.47 12.52 -24.01
C GLY A 368 6.44 11.17 -24.72
N PHE A 369 5.47 11.01 -25.59
CA PHE A 369 5.43 9.89 -26.50
C PHE A 369 6.53 10.10 -27.55
N SER A 370 7.41 9.12 -27.72
CA SER A 370 8.37 9.18 -28.82
C SER A 370 7.64 9.15 -30.17
N GLU A 371 8.23 9.72 -31.23
CA GLU A 371 7.62 9.77 -32.58
C GLU A 371 7.26 8.37 -33.13
N ASP A 372 7.96 7.32 -32.68
CA ASP A 372 7.66 5.92 -33.04
C ASP A 372 6.54 5.29 -32.20
N GLY A 373 6.02 6.05 -31.22
CA GLY A 373 4.91 5.63 -30.40
C GLY A 373 5.25 4.65 -29.27
N SER A 374 6.52 4.41 -29.00
CA SER A 374 6.93 3.68 -27.82
C SER A 374 6.96 4.60 -26.59
N VAL A 375 6.48 4.12 -25.45
CA VAL A 375 6.58 4.85 -24.18
C VAL A 375 7.84 4.36 -23.48
N LYS A 376 8.84 5.23 -23.34
CA LYS A 376 10.04 4.90 -22.56
C LYS A 376 9.65 4.82 -21.08
N LYS A 377 10.32 3.96 -20.33
CA LYS A 377 10.12 3.83 -18.88
C LYS A 377 10.29 5.19 -18.15
N SER A 378 11.21 6.05 -18.63
CA SER A 378 11.38 7.44 -18.20
C SER A 378 10.13 8.30 -18.44
N ASP A 379 9.40 8.09 -19.51
CA ASP A 379 8.23 8.90 -19.88
C ASP A 379 7.01 8.53 -19.03
N VAL A 380 6.91 7.27 -18.61
CA VAL A 380 5.90 6.83 -17.63
C VAL A 380 6.15 7.45 -16.25
N GLN A 381 7.42 7.53 -15.83
CA GLN A 381 7.80 8.19 -14.58
C GLN A 381 7.47 9.69 -14.62
N LYS A 382 7.75 10.34 -15.76
CA LYS A 382 7.38 11.76 -16.01
C LYS A 382 5.89 11.97 -15.89
N ALA A 383 5.09 11.18 -16.59
CA ALA A 383 3.64 11.28 -16.54
C ALA A 383 3.10 11.09 -15.12
N GLN A 384 3.67 10.15 -14.35
CA GLN A 384 3.30 9.94 -12.95
C GLN A 384 3.65 11.13 -12.06
N ALA A 385 4.83 11.72 -12.24
CA ALA A 385 5.26 12.87 -11.47
C ALA A 385 4.35 14.09 -11.71
N PHE A 386 4.00 14.37 -12.96
CA PHE A 386 3.08 15.46 -13.31
C PHE A 386 1.64 15.19 -12.88
N ASP A 387 1.20 13.93 -12.82
CA ASP A 387 -0.12 13.57 -12.31
C ASP A 387 -0.23 13.78 -10.78
N ILE A 388 0.87 13.59 -10.05
CA ILE A 388 0.94 13.89 -8.61
C ILE A 388 0.93 15.40 -8.37
N ALA A 389 1.70 16.18 -9.16
CA ALA A 389 1.82 17.63 -9.03
C ALA A 389 0.58 18.37 -9.59
N ARG A 390 -0.60 18.05 -9.06
CA ARG A 390 -1.89 18.66 -9.43
C ARG A 390 -2.65 19.14 -8.21
N ALA A 391 -3.41 20.21 -8.38
CA ALA A 391 -4.36 20.70 -7.39
C ALA A 391 -5.47 19.65 -7.10
N LEU A 392 -6.27 19.86 -6.07
CA LEU A 392 -7.34 18.92 -5.68
C LEU A 392 -8.40 18.70 -6.76
N ASP A 393 -8.67 19.71 -7.57
CA ASP A 393 -9.59 19.65 -8.71
C ASP A 393 -9.00 18.92 -9.94
N GLY A 394 -7.71 18.54 -9.86
CA GLY A 394 -6.97 17.89 -10.94
C GLY A 394 -6.32 18.85 -11.94
N ALA A 395 -6.43 20.17 -11.75
CA ALA A 395 -5.72 21.13 -12.57
C ALA A 395 -4.20 21.07 -12.28
N PRO A 396 -3.32 21.35 -13.26
CA PRO A 396 -1.89 21.54 -13.01
C PRO A 396 -1.66 22.65 -11.99
N LEU A 397 -0.65 22.49 -11.14
CA LEU A 397 -0.19 23.61 -10.30
C LEU A 397 0.30 24.75 -11.18
N THR A 398 -0.01 25.99 -10.80
CA THR A 398 0.46 27.16 -11.51
C THR A 398 1.64 27.82 -10.80
N VAL A 399 2.50 28.50 -11.55
CA VAL A 399 3.62 29.27 -10.99
C VAL A 399 3.11 30.33 -10.02
N ASP A 400 2.03 31.04 -10.40
CA ASP A 400 1.43 32.09 -9.58
C ASP A 400 0.92 31.50 -8.25
N TYR A 401 0.18 30.38 -8.29
CA TYR A 401 -0.30 29.73 -7.08
C TYR A 401 0.83 29.35 -6.12
N LEU A 402 1.87 28.68 -6.63
CA LEU A 402 3.02 28.28 -5.82
C LEU A 402 3.78 29.51 -5.26
N SER A 403 3.97 30.54 -6.10
CA SER A 403 4.62 31.80 -5.70
C SER A 403 3.85 32.46 -4.56
N ASP A 404 2.55 32.69 -4.74
CA ASP A 404 1.71 33.40 -3.77
C ASP A 404 1.64 32.65 -2.43
N GLU A 405 1.41 31.34 -2.45
CA GLU A 405 1.33 30.52 -1.24
C GLU A 405 2.65 30.49 -0.47
N ILE A 406 3.77 30.31 -1.17
CA ILE A 406 5.10 30.27 -0.54
C ILE A 406 5.44 31.63 0.06
N LEU A 407 5.30 32.73 -0.69
CA LEU A 407 5.60 34.06 -0.22
C LEU A 407 4.68 34.49 0.91
N CYS A 408 3.39 34.16 0.83
CA CYS A 408 2.42 34.38 1.90
C CYS A 408 2.83 33.62 3.17
N SER A 409 3.22 32.36 3.05
CA SER A 409 3.69 31.56 4.19
C SER A 409 4.96 32.12 4.83
N LEU A 410 5.91 32.57 4.02
CA LEU A 410 7.17 33.20 4.51
C LEU A 410 6.94 34.54 5.19
N SER A 411 5.93 35.30 4.77
CA SER A 411 5.59 36.59 5.35
C SER A 411 4.79 36.53 6.66
N ARG A 412 4.18 35.38 6.98
CA ARG A 412 3.42 35.21 8.23
C ARG A 412 4.38 35.27 9.43
N LYS A 413 4.21 36.26 10.32
CA LYS A 413 4.96 36.35 11.56
C LYS A 413 4.64 35.18 12.49
N SER A 414 5.68 34.59 13.08
CA SER A 414 5.49 33.73 14.25
C SER A 414 5.46 34.60 15.49
N ALA A 415 4.45 34.43 16.36
CA ALA A 415 4.35 35.17 17.63
C ALA A 415 5.50 34.87 18.61
N TYR A 416 6.36 33.91 18.29
CA TYR A 416 7.44 33.41 19.13
C TYR A 416 8.85 33.69 18.61
N SER A 417 9.02 34.51 17.56
CA SER A 417 10.35 34.95 17.12
C SER A 417 10.72 36.27 17.81
N ASP A 418 11.75 36.28 18.66
CA ASP A 418 12.33 37.48 19.29
C ASP A 418 13.08 38.41 18.31
N ASP A 419 13.13 38.03 17.02
CA ASP A 419 13.89 38.78 15.98
C ASP A 419 12.99 39.78 15.22
N ASP A 420 12.49 40.78 15.91
CA ASP A 420 11.69 41.86 15.24
C ASP A 420 12.45 42.64 14.17
N GLU A 421 13.77 42.76 14.25
CA GLU A 421 14.59 43.48 13.23
C GLU A 421 14.77 42.68 11.90
N LYS A 422 14.66 41.34 11.95
CA LYS A 422 14.88 40.49 10.77
C LYS A 422 13.63 40.24 9.92
N THR A 423 12.44 40.52 10.45
CA THR A 423 11.16 40.22 9.77
C THR A 423 10.83 41.26 8.69
N ASP A 424 11.18 42.53 8.87
CA ASP A 424 10.92 43.57 7.88
C ASP A 424 11.86 43.41 6.67
N ASP A 425 13.09 42.96 6.87
CA ASP A 425 14.03 42.61 5.80
C ASP A 425 13.55 41.36 5.00
N VAL A 426 12.97 40.36 5.66
CA VAL A 426 12.39 39.17 5.01
C VAL A 426 11.17 39.53 4.16
N MET A 427 10.24 40.34 4.68
CA MET A 427 9.08 40.81 3.92
C MET A 427 9.48 41.66 2.70
N SER A 428 10.50 42.48 2.81
CA SER A 428 11.03 43.28 1.69
C SER A 428 11.69 42.40 0.62
N MET A 429 12.47 41.40 1.03
CA MET A 429 13.16 40.48 0.12
C MET A 429 12.23 39.51 -0.57
N THR A 430 11.23 38.95 0.15
CA THR A 430 10.30 38.00 -0.45
C THR A 430 9.27 38.65 -1.35
N SER A 431 8.81 39.86 -1.05
CA SER A 431 7.81 40.56 -1.87
C SER A 431 8.38 41.06 -3.23
N SER A 432 9.70 41.14 -3.39
CA SER A 432 10.35 41.52 -4.65
C SER A 432 10.82 40.35 -5.49
N ASN A 433 10.82 39.13 -4.93
CA ASN A 433 11.26 37.90 -5.61
C ASN A 433 10.06 37.07 -6.07
N ALA A 434 9.88 36.96 -7.36
CA ALA A 434 8.82 36.16 -7.98
C ALA A 434 9.36 34.82 -8.42
N LEU A 435 8.55 33.77 -8.28
CA LEU A 435 8.83 32.46 -8.85
C LEU A 435 8.77 32.59 -10.38
N VAL A 436 9.82 32.18 -11.08
CA VAL A 436 9.92 32.25 -12.55
C VAL A 436 9.36 30.99 -13.18
N SER A 437 9.79 29.85 -12.65
CA SER A 437 9.36 28.52 -13.13
C SER A 437 9.47 27.47 -12.02
N TYR A 438 8.86 26.34 -12.24
CA TYR A 438 9.10 25.14 -11.43
C TYR A 438 9.27 23.91 -12.32
N SER A 439 9.96 22.92 -11.84
CA SER A 439 10.07 21.61 -12.47
C SER A 439 9.78 20.50 -11.48
N VAL A 440 9.12 19.46 -11.94
CA VAL A 440 8.81 18.27 -11.12
C VAL A 440 9.98 17.30 -11.23
N ASN A 441 10.53 16.86 -10.10
CA ASN A 441 11.59 15.87 -10.11
C ASN A 441 10.99 14.47 -10.27
N GLU A 442 11.11 13.92 -11.45
CA GLU A 442 10.51 12.67 -11.88
C GLU A 442 11.02 11.45 -11.09
N ASP A 443 12.30 11.47 -10.71
CA ASP A 443 12.95 10.39 -9.98
C ASP A 443 12.47 10.30 -8.52
N THR A 444 11.82 11.36 -8.01
CA THR A 444 11.30 11.41 -6.65
C THR A 444 9.81 11.12 -6.55
N ALA A 445 9.14 10.88 -7.67
CA ALA A 445 7.72 10.53 -7.67
C ALA A 445 7.49 9.20 -6.98
N VAL A 446 6.77 9.21 -5.87
CA VAL A 446 6.43 8.03 -5.07
C VAL A 446 4.91 7.91 -5.01
N ARG A 447 4.37 6.81 -5.52
CA ARG A 447 3.01 6.38 -5.22
C ARG A 447 3.07 5.42 -4.04
N GLY A 448 2.81 5.96 -2.86
CA GLY A 448 2.83 5.21 -1.62
C GLY A 448 1.54 4.42 -1.38
N LEU A 449 1.54 3.59 -0.35
CA LEU A 449 0.31 2.92 0.11
C LEU A 449 -0.74 3.92 0.60
N MET A 450 -0.30 5.03 1.19
CA MET A 450 -1.16 6.00 1.88
C MET A 450 -1.17 7.38 1.24
N SER A 451 -0.24 7.71 0.33
CA SER A 451 -0.19 9.01 -0.33
C SER A 451 0.70 8.97 -1.55
N ASP A 452 0.46 9.87 -2.47
CA ASP A 452 1.35 10.17 -3.58
C ASP A 452 2.19 11.39 -3.22
N ALA A 453 3.47 11.39 -3.57
CA ALA A 453 4.36 12.51 -3.27
C ALA A 453 5.42 12.72 -4.37
N VAL A 454 5.84 13.97 -4.53
CA VAL A 454 6.87 14.33 -5.49
C VAL A 454 7.64 15.58 -5.01
N ARG A 455 8.91 15.65 -5.34
CA ARG A 455 9.72 16.85 -5.13
C ARG A 455 9.55 17.79 -6.32
N ILE A 456 9.35 19.09 -6.02
CA ILE A 456 9.22 20.15 -7.00
C ILE A 456 10.40 21.12 -6.81
N HIS A 457 11.21 21.32 -7.83
CA HIS A 457 12.26 22.34 -7.84
C HIS A 457 11.69 23.69 -8.26
N LEU A 458 12.15 24.74 -7.60
CA LEU A 458 11.65 26.10 -7.76
C LEU A 458 12.76 27.01 -8.29
N GLU A 459 12.47 27.79 -9.32
CA GLU A 459 13.38 28.76 -9.89
C GLU A 459 12.86 30.19 -9.62
N TRP A 460 13.55 30.90 -8.77
CA TRP A 460 13.20 32.24 -8.34
C TRP A 460 13.97 33.29 -9.15
N LYS A 461 13.40 34.49 -9.29
CA LYS A 461 14.06 35.59 -9.95
C LYS A 461 15.39 35.97 -9.28
N ASP A 462 15.45 35.90 -7.96
CA ASP A 462 16.67 36.00 -7.17
C ASP A 462 17.00 34.66 -6.52
N ASN A 463 17.99 33.97 -7.06
CA ASN A 463 18.52 32.72 -6.55
C ASN A 463 19.81 32.92 -5.71
N SER A 464 20.08 34.12 -5.24
CA SER A 464 21.25 34.38 -4.38
C SER A 464 21.11 33.62 -3.03
N GLU A 465 22.24 33.30 -2.39
CA GLU A 465 22.25 32.71 -1.04
C GLU A 465 21.60 33.61 0.02
N LYS A 466 21.39 34.90 -0.26
CA LYS A 466 20.69 35.83 0.59
C LYS A 466 19.18 35.73 0.46
N SER A 467 18.68 35.12 -0.61
CA SER A 467 17.24 34.82 -0.77
C SER A 467 16.83 33.72 0.22
N ARG A 468 15.80 33.98 1.00
CA ARG A 468 15.23 32.97 1.93
C ARG A 468 14.12 32.11 1.29
N THR A 469 13.93 32.22 -0.02
CA THR A 469 12.97 31.42 -0.75
C THR A 469 13.48 29.97 -0.91
N PRO A 470 12.62 28.96 -0.77
CA PRO A 470 13.03 27.57 -0.88
C PRO A 470 13.45 27.23 -2.32
N LYS A 471 14.46 26.39 -2.48
CA LYS A 471 14.90 25.87 -3.78
C LYS A 471 14.05 24.71 -4.27
N SER A 472 13.47 23.98 -3.33
CA SER A 472 12.56 22.88 -3.60
C SER A 472 11.45 22.82 -2.55
N LEU A 473 10.38 22.11 -2.88
CA LEU A 473 9.33 21.75 -1.96
C LEU A 473 8.96 20.27 -2.14
N PHE A 474 8.42 19.69 -1.08
CA PHE A 474 7.84 18.36 -1.10
C PHE A 474 6.32 18.46 -1.23
N TYR A 475 5.80 18.03 -2.36
CA TYR A 475 4.37 18.01 -2.63
C TYR A 475 3.79 16.63 -2.32
N LYS A 476 2.90 16.57 -1.35
CA LYS A 476 2.17 15.36 -0.94
C LYS A 476 0.71 15.49 -1.32
N ARG A 477 0.18 14.50 -2.04
CA ARG A 477 -1.22 14.45 -2.45
C ARG A 477 -1.86 13.15 -2.01
N VAL A 478 -3.07 13.23 -1.52
CA VAL A 478 -3.92 12.08 -1.21
C VAL A 478 -5.23 12.23 -1.96
N ASP A 479 -5.54 11.28 -2.79
CA ASP A 479 -6.86 11.04 -3.33
C ASP A 479 -7.31 9.69 -2.80
N MET A 480 -8.30 9.68 -1.91
CA MET A 480 -8.72 8.45 -1.23
C MET A 480 -9.14 7.35 -2.20
N GLN A 481 -9.75 7.71 -3.34
CA GLN A 481 -10.10 6.74 -4.39
C GLN A 481 -8.86 6.12 -5.04
N SER A 482 -7.74 6.85 -5.08
CA SER A 482 -6.51 6.40 -5.71
C SER A 482 -5.63 5.57 -4.78
N LEU A 483 -5.90 5.52 -3.48
CA LEU A 483 -5.09 4.75 -2.54
C LEU A 483 -5.12 3.25 -2.87
N ALA A 484 -3.94 2.64 -2.85
CA ALA A 484 -3.76 1.25 -3.25
C ALA A 484 -4.70 0.28 -2.51
N HIS A 485 -4.91 0.45 -1.20
CA HIS A 485 -5.79 -0.42 -0.43
C HIS A 485 -7.29 -0.19 -0.72
N VAL A 486 -7.69 1.01 -1.12
CA VAL A 486 -9.06 1.32 -1.55
C VAL A 486 -9.28 0.79 -2.97
N ARG A 487 -8.38 1.10 -3.89
CA ARG A 487 -8.41 0.59 -5.28
C ARG A 487 -8.34 -0.93 -5.33
N LEU A 488 -7.44 -1.52 -4.55
CA LEU A 488 -7.21 -2.96 -4.48
C LEU A 488 -8.26 -3.69 -3.66
N LYS A 489 -9.27 -2.97 -3.15
CA LYS A 489 -10.33 -3.54 -2.31
C LYS A 489 -9.80 -4.37 -1.13
N LYS A 490 -8.57 -4.10 -0.68
CA LYS A 490 -7.83 -4.92 0.28
C LYS A 490 -8.28 -4.79 1.73
N SER A 491 -8.97 -3.74 2.09
CA SER A 491 -9.57 -3.58 3.42
C SER A 491 -10.34 -2.28 3.46
N THR A 492 -11.60 -2.38 3.56
CA THR A 492 -12.50 -1.26 3.41
C THR A 492 -13.59 -1.27 4.44
N ALA A 493 -13.28 -1.83 5.64
CA ALA A 493 -14.15 -1.57 6.77
C ALA A 493 -14.34 -0.06 6.89
N PRO A 494 -15.57 0.43 6.94
CA PRO A 494 -15.88 1.87 6.99
C PRO A 494 -15.07 2.62 8.05
N MET A 495 -14.86 1.97 9.18
CA MET A 495 -14.07 2.50 10.29
C MET A 495 -12.60 2.72 9.91
N LYS A 496 -12.02 1.87 9.05
CA LYS A 496 -10.63 2.03 8.59
C LYS A 496 -10.51 3.20 7.61
N ILE A 497 -11.43 3.33 6.67
CA ILE A 497 -11.43 4.46 5.71
C ILE A 497 -11.65 5.77 6.45
N GLY A 498 -12.63 5.84 7.35
CA GLY A 498 -12.86 7.04 8.16
C GLY A 498 -11.65 7.42 9.01
N ARG A 499 -10.96 6.43 9.58
CA ARG A 499 -9.70 6.63 10.29
C ARG A 499 -8.60 7.18 9.38
N ASP A 500 -8.45 6.63 8.18
CA ASP A 500 -7.44 7.07 7.24
C ASP A 500 -7.71 8.50 6.76
N VAL A 501 -8.96 8.84 6.41
CA VAL A 501 -9.37 10.22 6.11
C VAL A 501 -9.05 11.17 7.29
N ARG A 502 -9.38 10.76 8.53
CA ARG A 502 -9.07 11.57 9.71
C ARG A 502 -7.56 11.73 9.90
N SER A 503 -6.74 10.70 9.61
CA SER A 503 -5.29 10.79 9.73
C SER A 503 -4.69 11.82 8.76
N PHE A 504 -5.15 11.87 7.52
CA PHE A 504 -4.73 12.91 6.55
C PHE A 504 -5.21 14.30 6.94
N TYR A 505 -6.42 14.39 7.48
CA TYR A 505 -6.90 15.66 8.03
C TYR A 505 -6.01 16.15 9.16
N VAL A 506 -5.64 15.27 10.10
CA VAL A 506 -4.76 15.59 11.24
C VAL A 506 -3.43 16.13 10.73
N GLU A 507 -2.77 15.46 9.80
CA GLU A 507 -1.51 15.95 9.24
C GLU A 507 -1.66 17.32 8.59
N SER A 508 -2.71 17.50 7.77
CA SER A 508 -2.98 18.77 7.08
C SER A 508 -3.30 19.89 8.05
N ALA A 509 -4.16 19.63 9.04
CA ALA A 509 -4.59 20.61 10.02
C ALA A 509 -3.43 21.00 10.96
N PHE A 510 -2.67 20.02 11.45
CA PHE A 510 -1.53 20.28 12.33
C PHE A 510 -0.43 21.06 11.62
N LEU A 511 0.05 20.58 10.47
CA LEU A 511 1.17 21.23 9.77
C LEU A 511 0.81 22.65 9.28
N SER A 512 -0.45 22.94 8.97
CA SER A 512 -0.89 24.28 8.59
C SER A 512 -1.23 25.20 9.77
N SER A 513 -1.26 24.70 11.01
CA SER A 513 -1.64 25.41 12.23
C SER A 513 -0.60 26.44 12.69
N ASN A 514 -1.02 27.35 13.58
CA ASN A 514 -0.10 28.22 14.31
C ASN A 514 0.84 27.43 15.22
N ALA A 515 0.35 26.30 15.76
CA ALA A 515 1.11 25.40 16.60
C ALA A 515 2.35 24.84 15.92
N ALA A 516 2.23 24.35 14.68
CA ALA A 516 3.37 23.82 13.92
C ALA A 516 4.35 24.92 13.56
N ARG A 517 3.88 26.13 13.21
CA ARG A 517 4.75 27.29 12.94
C ARG A 517 5.53 27.71 14.17
N ALA A 518 4.87 27.81 15.33
CA ALA A 518 5.51 28.14 16.58
C ALA A 518 6.53 27.08 17.00
N LEU A 519 6.20 25.80 16.82
CA LEU A 519 7.10 24.67 17.09
C LEU A 519 8.35 24.71 16.19
N HIS A 520 8.17 24.99 14.89
CA HIS A 520 9.29 25.21 13.96
C HIS A 520 10.19 26.38 14.42
N SER A 521 9.59 27.51 14.83
CA SER A 521 10.33 28.67 15.34
C SER A 521 11.04 28.37 16.68
N ALA A 522 10.50 27.44 17.47
CA ALA A 522 11.12 26.95 18.69
C ALA A 522 12.28 25.96 18.44
N GLY A 523 12.68 25.75 17.18
CA GLY A 523 13.85 24.94 16.80
C GLY A 523 13.59 23.43 16.72
N VAL A 524 12.34 23.00 16.59
CA VAL A 524 12.01 21.62 16.23
C VAL A 524 11.95 21.52 14.70
N GLY A 525 12.65 20.55 14.13
CA GLY A 525 12.65 20.30 12.69
C GLY A 525 11.32 19.70 12.21
N VAL A 526 10.27 20.53 12.22
CA VAL A 526 8.97 20.24 11.62
C VAL A 526 8.92 20.93 10.27
N PRO A 527 8.54 20.28 9.16
CA PRO A 527 8.52 20.93 7.86
C PRO A 527 7.54 22.09 7.86
N ARG A 528 7.98 23.23 7.36
CA ARG A 528 7.10 24.37 7.13
C ARG A 528 6.04 23.97 6.10
N CYS A 529 4.78 24.23 6.39
CA CYS A 529 3.69 24.07 5.45
C CYS A 529 3.50 25.38 4.68
N TYR A 530 3.79 25.39 3.39
CA TYR A 530 3.57 26.54 2.52
C TYR A 530 2.12 26.66 2.10
N ALA A 531 1.50 25.53 1.74
CA ALA A 531 0.08 25.46 1.40
C ALA A 531 -0.52 24.13 1.88
N SER A 532 -1.78 24.20 2.29
CA SER A 532 -2.58 23.04 2.67
C SER A 532 -3.97 23.20 2.08
N ALA A 533 -4.43 22.18 1.35
CA ALA A 533 -5.78 22.13 0.82
C ALA A 533 -6.38 20.75 1.10
N PHE A 534 -7.65 20.71 1.45
CA PHE A 534 -8.38 19.46 1.61
C PHE A 534 -9.86 19.64 1.25
N GLN A 535 -10.44 18.56 0.76
CA GLN A 535 -11.85 18.44 0.45
C GLN A 535 -12.37 17.20 1.18
N LEU A 536 -13.11 17.41 2.25
CA LEU A 536 -13.80 16.33 2.96
C LEU A 536 -15.17 16.11 2.34
N ASN A 537 -15.53 14.86 2.13
CA ASN A 537 -16.87 14.48 1.72
C ASN A 537 -17.54 13.71 2.86
N GLU A 538 -18.50 14.36 3.53
CA GLU A 538 -19.22 13.79 4.66
C GLU A 538 -20.11 12.59 4.27
N ASN A 539 -20.54 12.52 3.00
CA ASN A 539 -21.40 11.45 2.51
C ASN A 539 -20.62 10.27 1.95
N SER A 540 -19.35 10.48 1.61
CA SER A 540 -18.49 9.45 1.02
C SER A 540 -17.02 9.72 1.37
N SER A 541 -16.53 9.06 2.41
CA SER A 541 -15.15 9.23 2.88
C SER A 541 -14.10 8.94 1.79
N VAL A 542 -14.42 8.05 0.84
CA VAL A 542 -13.51 7.72 -0.29
C VAL A 542 -13.39 8.86 -1.32
N ASP A 543 -14.29 9.84 -1.32
CA ASP A 543 -14.21 11.00 -2.21
C ASP A 543 -13.41 12.16 -1.59
N SER A 544 -12.83 11.96 -0.41
CA SER A 544 -12.02 12.97 0.25
C SER A 544 -10.63 13.07 -0.40
N LYS A 545 -10.09 14.29 -0.45
CA LYS A 545 -8.80 14.61 -1.07
C LYS A 545 -8.00 15.57 -0.19
N PHE A 546 -6.67 15.45 -0.25
CA PHE A 546 -5.75 16.30 0.50
C PHE A 546 -4.54 16.65 -0.37
N ALA A 547 -4.00 17.85 -0.17
CA ALA A 547 -2.75 18.28 -0.78
C ALA A 547 -1.95 19.17 0.18
N LEU A 548 -0.66 18.93 0.25
CA LEU A 548 0.27 19.65 1.11
C LEU A 548 1.50 20.07 0.30
N CYS A 549 1.85 21.34 0.36
CA CYS A 549 3.14 21.89 -0.07
C CYS A 549 4.01 22.08 1.17
N LEU A 550 5.01 21.25 1.33
CA LEU A 550 5.85 21.22 2.52
C LEU A 550 7.30 21.63 2.20
N GLU A 551 7.99 22.13 3.20
CA GLU A 551 9.43 22.25 3.18
C GLU A 551 10.08 20.91 2.84
N ASP A 552 11.07 20.95 1.97
CA ASP A 552 11.77 19.77 1.50
C ASP A 552 13.04 19.53 2.32
N PHE A 553 13.12 18.40 2.98
CA PHE A 553 14.38 17.90 3.54
C PHE A 553 15.22 17.28 2.42
N SER A 554 15.80 18.15 1.59
CA SER A 554 16.48 17.76 0.36
C SER A 554 17.83 17.05 0.62
N PRO A 555 18.18 15.99 -0.12
CA PRO A 555 19.54 15.44 -0.12
C PRO A 555 20.60 16.46 -0.56
N GLU A 556 20.22 17.44 -1.40
CA GLU A 556 21.12 18.53 -1.84
C GLU A 556 21.54 19.43 -0.68
N ASP A 557 20.66 19.55 0.34
CA ASP A 557 20.95 20.29 1.57
C ASP A 557 21.55 19.39 2.68
N GLY A 558 21.90 18.14 2.34
CA GLY A 558 22.53 17.18 3.25
C GLY A 558 21.57 16.37 4.11
N TRP A 559 20.24 16.39 3.83
CA TRP A 559 19.27 15.59 4.54
C TRP A 559 19.17 14.16 3.98
N TYR A 560 19.06 13.19 4.86
CA TYR A 560 18.88 11.78 4.52
C TYR A 560 18.05 11.02 5.56
N GLN A 561 17.57 9.85 5.21
CA GLN A 561 16.86 8.94 6.08
C GLN A 561 17.65 7.65 6.25
N GLU A 562 17.58 7.09 7.46
CA GLU A 562 18.18 5.80 7.78
C GLU A 562 17.14 4.69 7.93
N LYS A 563 17.56 3.46 7.70
CA LYS A 563 16.71 2.28 7.93
C LYS A 563 16.43 2.08 9.41
N SER A 564 17.43 2.28 10.24
CA SER A 564 17.41 2.25 11.70
C SER A 564 18.52 3.16 12.22
N LEU A 565 18.29 3.82 13.33
CA LEU A 565 19.19 4.82 13.89
C LEU A 565 20.22 4.18 14.83
N ASN A 566 21.49 4.47 14.62
CA ASN A 566 22.53 4.13 15.58
C ASN A 566 22.41 4.98 16.85
N LEU A 567 23.20 4.68 17.89
CA LEU A 567 23.10 5.35 19.17
C LEU A 567 23.26 6.89 19.07
N ALA A 568 24.16 7.39 18.22
CA ALA A 568 24.38 8.84 18.09
C ALA A 568 23.18 9.52 17.38
N GLN A 569 22.68 8.94 16.31
CA GLN A 569 21.50 9.40 15.59
C GLN A 569 20.26 9.31 16.47
N ALA A 570 20.10 8.20 17.21
CA ALA A 570 18.98 8.00 18.13
C ALA A 570 18.96 9.03 19.26
N LYS A 571 20.12 9.41 19.82
CA LYS A 571 20.24 10.49 20.80
C LYS A 571 19.74 11.82 20.23
N SER A 572 20.11 12.18 19.01
CA SER A 572 19.65 13.41 18.38
C SER A 572 18.12 13.38 18.14
N ALA A 573 17.58 12.24 17.72
CA ALA A 573 16.14 12.07 17.51
C ALA A 573 15.34 12.20 18.81
N VAL A 574 15.80 11.59 19.93
CA VAL A 574 15.08 11.71 21.21
C VAL A 574 15.18 13.12 21.80
N ILE A 575 16.26 13.88 21.50
CA ILE A 575 16.36 15.30 21.85
C ILE A 575 15.31 16.12 21.09
N ALA A 576 15.11 15.87 19.80
CA ALA A 576 14.07 16.53 19.00
C ALA A 576 12.66 16.23 19.54
N LEU A 577 12.38 14.97 19.89
CA LEU A 577 11.11 14.58 20.52
C LEU A 577 10.95 15.24 21.91
N ALA A 578 12.01 15.30 22.73
CA ALA A 578 11.98 15.95 24.04
C ALA A 578 11.62 17.45 23.91
N ARG A 579 12.19 18.14 22.91
CA ARG A 579 11.90 19.55 22.64
C ARG A 579 10.44 19.75 22.22
N MET A 580 9.93 18.90 21.30
CA MET A 580 8.53 18.93 20.88
C MET A 580 7.59 18.71 22.07
N HIS A 581 7.83 17.67 22.87
CA HIS A 581 6.96 17.34 24.01
C HIS A 581 6.99 18.43 25.09
N ALA A 582 8.15 19.02 25.37
CA ALA A 582 8.27 20.11 26.32
C ALA A 582 7.53 21.38 25.86
N PHE A 583 7.53 21.67 24.55
CA PHE A 583 6.86 22.83 23.98
C PHE A 583 5.33 22.79 24.16
N PHE A 584 4.72 21.61 24.13
CA PHE A 584 3.28 21.41 24.26
C PHE A 584 2.82 20.99 25.66
N LEU A 585 3.62 21.23 26.69
CA LEU A 585 3.14 21.05 28.06
C LEU A 585 2.10 22.11 28.42
N PRO A 586 1.09 21.79 29.29
CA PRO A 586 0.06 22.76 29.67
C PRO A 586 0.60 24.03 30.35
N ASP A 587 1.71 23.90 31.06
CA ASP A 587 2.37 25.01 31.73
C ASP A 587 3.40 25.75 30.86
N ALA A 588 3.65 25.27 29.62
CA ALA A 588 4.52 25.95 28.66
C ALA A 588 3.86 27.23 28.11
N ASN A 589 4.67 28.26 27.85
CA ASN A 589 4.22 29.57 27.41
C ASN A 589 3.22 29.48 26.26
N TYR A 590 3.47 28.64 25.24
CA TYR A 590 2.60 28.51 24.08
C TYR A 590 1.14 28.17 24.44
N LEU A 591 0.92 27.19 25.28
CA LEU A 591 -0.45 26.80 25.69
C LEU A 591 -1.02 27.66 26.79
N LYS A 592 -0.17 28.21 27.67
CA LYS A 592 -0.58 29.04 28.78
C LYS A 592 -1.05 30.42 28.36
N GLU A 593 -0.51 30.95 27.27
CA GLU A 593 -0.81 32.32 26.82
C GLU A 593 -2.18 32.47 26.18
N SER A 594 -2.73 31.39 25.58
CA SER A 594 -4.00 31.49 24.85
C SER A 594 -4.81 30.20 24.91
N GLU A 595 -6.07 30.29 25.35
CA GLU A 595 -7.04 29.21 25.20
C GLU A 595 -7.35 28.88 23.73
N GLU A 596 -7.11 29.82 22.82
CA GLU A 596 -7.28 29.58 21.37
C GLU A 596 -6.27 28.58 20.84
N ASN A 597 -5.00 28.63 21.31
CA ASN A 597 -3.96 27.67 20.98
C ASN A 597 -4.35 26.25 21.40
N ILE A 598 -4.98 26.10 22.57
CA ILE A 598 -5.48 24.80 23.04
C ILE A 598 -6.60 24.30 22.11
N ARG A 599 -7.57 25.16 21.79
CA ARG A 599 -8.72 24.79 20.92
C ARG A 599 -8.26 24.47 19.50
N GLU A 600 -7.29 25.23 18.96
CA GLU A 600 -6.68 24.91 17.65
C GLU A 600 -6.10 23.50 17.65
N LEU A 601 -5.29 23.15 18.64
CA LEU A 601 -4.72 21.81 18.74
C LEU A 601 -5.77 20.73 18.94
N GLU A 602 -6.75 20.92 19.80
CA GLU A 602 -7.83 19.94 20.04
C GLU A 602 -8.66 19.66 18.79
N SER A 603 -8.77 20.63 17.89
CA SER A 603 -9.44 20.45 16.60
C SER A 603 -8.54 19.79 15.55
N ALA A 604 -7.22 20.06 15.59
CA ALA A 604 -6.27 19.65 14.56
C ALA A 604 -5.73 18.22 14.74
N VAL A 605 -5.57 17.73 15.99
CA VAL A 605 -4.92 16.46 16.27
C VAL A 605 -5.89 15.38 16.76
N TRP A 606 -5.39 14.16 16.92
CA TRP A 606 -6.16 13.10 17.55
C TRP A 606 -6.34 13.38 19.05
N ARG A 607 -7.46 12.90 19.60
CA ARG A 607 -7.71 12.94 21.05
C ARG A 607 -6.57 12.25 21.83
N SER A 608 -6.08 11.14 21.28
CA SER A 608 -4.88 10.47 21.75
C SER A 608 -4.01 10.10 20.54
N GLY A 609 -2.69 10.23 20.62
CA GLY A 609 -1.77 9.88 19.55
C GLY A 609 -1.71 8.38 19.30
N THR A 610 -1.19 7.99 18.15
CA THR A 610 -1.03 6.62 17.61
C THR A 610 -2.33 5.99 17.04
N TYR A 611 -2.17 5.05 16.09
CA TYR A 611 -3.31 4.39 15.43
C TYR A 611 -3.81 3.12 16.14
N TRP A 612 -3.10 2.66 17.19
CA TRP A 612 -3.44 1.43 17.92
C TRP A 612 -4.02 1.68 19.31
N GLN A 613 -4.42 2.89 19.60
CA GLN A 613 -5.12 3.23 20.84
C GLN A 613 -6.47 2.49 20.97
N PRO A 614 -6.95 2.26 22.20
CA PRO A 614 -8.12 1.43 22.47
C PRO A 614 -9.39 1.82 21.72
N SER A 615 -9.68 3.10 21.58
CA SER A 615 -10.86 3.61 20.87
C SER A 615 -10.80 3.38 19.35
N MET A 616 -9.62 3.18 18.80
CA MET A 616 -9.45 2.97 17.36
C MET A 616 -9.32 1.51 16.95
N GLN A 617 -8.96 0.65 17.88
CA GLN A 617 -8.77 -0.76 17.61
C GLN A 617 -9.39 -1.58 18.73
N THR A 618 -10.32 -2.45 18.37
CA THR A 618 -10.94 -3.36 19.32
C THR A 618 -9.90 -4.32 19.89
N MET A 619 -9.50 -4.09 21.14
CA MET A 619 -8.46 -4.88 21.80
C MET A 619 -8.82 -6.35 21.92
N ASP A 620 -10.10 -6.65 22.13
CA ASP A 620 -10.57 -8.04 22.28
C ASP A 620 -10.25 -8.88 21.05
N GLU A 621 -10.43 -8.32 19.84
CA GLU A 621 -10.11 -9.02 18.60
C GLU A 621 -8.61 -9.21 18.40
N GLN A 622 -7.80 -8.22 18.81
CA GLN A 622 -6.34 -8.28 18.64
C GLN A 622 -5.70 -9.30 19.56
N VAL A 623 -6.16 -9.39 20.80
CA VAL A 623 -5.55 -10.23 21.81
C VAL A 623 -6.24 -11.59 22.00
N ALA A 624 -7.44 -11.79 21.43
CA ALA A 624 -8.21 -13.04 21.60
C ALA A 624 -7.38 -14.30 21.27
N ASN A 625 -6.60 -14.26 20.21
CA ASN A 625 -5.77 -15.37 19.74
C ASN A 625 -4.27 -15.20 20.05
N LEU A 626 -3.92 -14.28 20.94
CA LEU A 626 -2.52 -13.97 21.23
C LEU A 626 -1.70 -15.17 21.73
N PRO A 627 -2.21 -16.04 22.62
CA PRO A 627 -1.46 -17.23 23.04
C PRO A 627 -1.10 -18.15 21.87
N GLN A 628 -2.05 -18.43 20.99
CA GLN A 628 -1.83 -19.28 19.82
C GLN A 628 -0.86 -18.64 18.82
N ARG A 629 -0.99 -17.33 18.58
CA ARG A 629 -0.05 -16.57 17.73
C ARG A 629 1.36 -16.59 18.30
N TRP A 630 1.47 -16.46 19.62
CA TRP A 630 2.75 -16.50 20.31
C TRP A 630 3.46 -17.85 20.15
N GLU A 631 2.74 -18.98 20.27
CA GLU A 631 3.31 -20.30 19.97
C GLU A 631 3.89 -20.39 18.54
N ASN A 632 3.19 -19.79 17.57
CA ASN A 632 3.68 -19.75 16.19
C ASN A 632 4.98 -18.93 16.06
N TYR A 633 5.07 -17.80 16.79
CA TYR A 633 6.31 -17.00 16.79
C TYR A 633 7.45 -17.75 17.47
N LEU A 634 7.22 -18.44 18.59
CA LEU A 634 8.23 -19.26 19.24
C LEU A 634 8.79 -20.34 18.30
N LYS A 635 7.92 -20.97 17.50
CA LYS A 635 8.34 -21.95 16.49
C LYS A 635 9.12 -21.29 15.35
N SER A 636 8.65 -20.14 14.85
CA SER A 636 9.29 -19.44 13.74
C SER A 636 10.68 -18.89 14.08
N PHE A 637 10.89 -18.48 15.33
CA PHE A 637 12.15 -17.89 15.82
C PHE A 637 12.91 -18.80 16.80
N GLU A 638 12.66 -20.12 16.77
CA GLU A 638 13.23 -21.07 17.73
C GLU A 638 14.75 -20.99 17.83
N LYS A 639 15.42 -20.90 16.68
CA LYS A 639 16.89 -20.82 16.62
C LYS A 639 17.41 -19.51 17.20
N GLU A 640 16.84 -18.39 16.81
CA GLU A 640 17.23 -17.05 17.24
C GLU A 640 16.96 -16.83 18.72
N ILE A 641 15.85 -17.37 19.23
CA ILE A 641 15.51 -17.37 20.65
C ILE A 641 16.55 -18.19 21.45
N ALA A 642 16.89 -19.40 20.97
CA ALA A 642 17.87 -20.24 21.65
C ALA A 642 19.26 -19.62 21.72
N GLU A 643 19.62 -18.80 20.71
CA GLU A 643 20.91 -18.12 20.63
C GLU A 643 20.97 -16.85 21.47
N HIS A 644 19.88 -16.06 21.53
CA HIS A 644 19.91 -14.68 22.04
C HIS A 644 19.08 -14.44 23.30
N VAL A 645 18.20 -15.36 23.71
CA VAL A 645 17.37 -15.19 24.91
C VAL A 645 17.97 -15.99 26.08
N PRO A 646 18.27 -15.35 27.22
CA PRO A 646 18.73 -16.06 28.41
C PRO A 646 17.73 -17.11 28.87
N LYS A 647 18.22 -18.28 29.30
CA LYS A 647 17.38 -19.37 29.82
C LYS A 647 16.60 -19.02 31.09
N THR A 648 16.95 -17.91 31.74
CA THR A 648 16.24 -17.37 32.91
C THR A 648 14.93 -16.68 32.55
N ASN A 649 14.69 -16.40 31.25
CA ASN A 649 13.45 -15.82 30.75
C ASN A 649 12.36 -16.88 30.60
N ASP A 650 11.14 -16.53 31.00
CA ASP A 650 9.94 -17.37 30.83
C ASP A 650 9.20 -16.93 29.58
N ILE A 651 9.89 -17.04 28.44
CA ILE A 651 9.35 -16.58 27.16
C ILE A 651 8.15 -17.42 26.69
N GLY A 652 8.03 -18.66 27.15
CA GLY A 652 6.94 -19.55 26.74
C GLY A 652 5.55 -19.05 27.12
N THR A 653 5.42 -18.36 28.25
CA THR A 653 4.12 -17.90 28.78
C THR A 653 3.78 -16.43 28.45
N VAL A 654 4.61 -15.76 27.65
CA VAL A 654 4.41 -14.33 27.31
C VAL A 654 3.06 -14.08 26.67
N GLY A 655 2.63 -14.93 25.73
CA GLY A 655 1.36 -14.76 25.02
C GLY A 655 0.17 -14.72 25.98
N GLU A 656 0.11 -15.65 26.92
CA GLU A 656 -0.97 -15.71 27.94
C GLU A 656 -0.90 -14.56 28.93
N ARG A 657 0.33 -14.21 29.40
CA ARG A 657 0.52 -13.11 30.36
C ARG A 657 0.16 -11.77 29.74
N LEU A 658 0.60 -11.51 28.50
CA LEU A 658 0.31 -10.28 27.80
C LEU A 658 -1.20 -10.16 27.49
N GLN A 659 -1.86 -11.25 27.10
CA GLN A 659 -3.30 -11.26 26.87
C GLN A 659 -4.07 -10.81 28.13
N LYS A 660 -3.71 -11.33 29.31
CA LYS A 660 -4.38 -11.03 30.57
C LYS A 660 -4.32 -9.54 30.97
N VAL A 661 -3.27 -8.85 30.58
CA VAL A 661 -3.01 -7.45 31.00
C VAL A 661 -3.17 -6.44 29.87
N ALA A 662 -3.45 -6.88 28.64
CA ALA A 662 -3.46 -6.05 27.44
C ALA A 662 -4.38 -4.83 27.55
N VAL A 663 -5.60 -5.00 28.07
CA VAL A 663 -6.56 -3.90 28.27
C VAL A 663 -6.06 -2.89 29.28
N ALA A 664 -5.49 -3.36 30.41
CA ALA A 664 -4.95 -2.48 31.44
C ALA A 664 -3.75 -1.67 30.92
N ILE A 665 -2.84 -2.33 30.18
CA ILE A 665 -1.70 -1.67 29.53
C ILE A 665 -2.18 -0.59 28.56
N GLY A 666 -3.14 -0.90 27.69
CA GLY A 666 -3.66 0.06 26.72
C GLY A 666 -4.31 1.29 27.38
N ASN A 667 -5.11 1.09 28.43
CA ASN A 667 -5.73 2.18 29.17
C ASN A 667 -4.68 3.06 29.88
N GLU A 668 -3.60 2.46 30.36
CA GLU A 668 -2.52 3.20 31.01
C GLU A 668 -1.61 3.92 30.00
N ALA A 669 -1.36 3.32 28.84
CA ALA A 669 -0.57 3.95 27.77
C ALA A 669 -1.30 5.16 27.16
N PHE A 670 -2.63 5.13 27.14
CA PHE A 670 -3.47 6.16 26.50
C PHE A 670 -4.49 6.77 27.47
N PRO A 671 -4.03 7.44 28.54
CA PRO A 671 -4.93 7.97 29.57
C PRO A 671 -5.83 9.11 29.08
N PHE A 672 -5.53 9.70 27.94
CA PHE A 672 -6.31 10.78 27.31
C PHE A 672 -7.32 10.28 26.26
N ASP A 673 -7.40 8.97 26.04
CA ASP A 673 -8.41 8.37 25.16
C ASP A 673 -9.76 8.21 25.89
N VAL A 674 -10.26 9.33 26.41
CA VAL A 674 -11.49 9.45 27.21
C VAL A 674 -12.35 10.62 26.72
N ASP A 675 -13.67 10.57 26.97
CA ASP A 675 -14.58 11.66 26.59
C ASP A 675 -14.44 12.87 27.51
N ASP A 676 -14.20 12.64 28.79
CA ASP A 676 -14.04 13.69 29.77
C ASP A 676 -12.61 13.75 30.31
N ILE A 677 -11.84 14.74 29.85
CA ILE A 677 -10.46 14.96 30.29
C ILE A 677 -10.36 15.26 31.80
N ALA A 678 -11.44 15.78 32.44
CA ALA A 678 -11.44 16.03 33.87
C ALA A 678 -11.39 14.73 34.71
N SER A 679 -11.80 13.60 34.10
CA SER A 679 -11.70 12.28 34.72
C SER A 679 -10.25 11.77 34.86
N VAL A 680 -9.32 12.31 34.05
CA VAL A 680 -7.91 11.94 34.11
C VAL A 680 -7.25 12.58 35.34
N PRO A 681 -6.45 11.83 36.10
CA PRO A 681 -5.75 12.38 37.28
C PRO A 681 -4.94 13.65 36.97
N GLU A 682 -5.02 14.66 37.84
CA GLU A 682 -4.34 15.96 37.66
C GLU A 682 -2.84 15.79 37.36
N ARG A 683 -2.19 14.85 38.02
CA ARG A 683 -0.77 14.52 37.77
C ARG A 683 -0.49 14.21 36.34
N LEU A 684 -1.33 13.41 35.67
CA LEU A 684 -1.17 13.05 34.25
C LEU A 684 -1.57 14.20 33.32
N ARG A 685 -2.58 14.99 33.71
CA ARG A 685 -2.97 16.18 32.93
C ARG A 685 -1.86 17.22 32.83
N LYS A 686 -1.01 17.37 33.89
CA LYS A 686 0.18 18.23 33.85
C LYS A 686 1.28 17.73 32.90
N GLN A 687 1.26 16.45 32.56
CA GLN A 687 2.20 15.80 31.66
C GLN A 687 1.64 15.66 30.23
N ARG A 688 0.38 16.10 29.99
CA ARG A 688 -0.26 16.01 28.70
C ARG A 688 0.50 16.85 27.68
N THR A 689 0.96 16.22 26.63
CA THR A 689 1.67 16.87 25.53
C THR A 689 1.15 16.39 24.18
N ILE A 690 1.71 16.87 23.09
CA ILE A 690 1.43 16.33 21.74
C ILE A 690 2.47 15.25 21.43
N ALA A 691 2.04 14.02 21.27
CA ALA A 691 2.84 12.93 20.73
C ALA A 691 2.86 13.00 19.20
N HIS A 692 3.98 12.67 18.58
CA HIS A 692 4.10 12.44 17.14
C HIS A 692 3.22 11.27 16.69
N GLY A 693 3.17 10.23 17.49
CA GLY A 693 2.31 9.05 17.31
C GLY A 693 2.87 7.94 16.42
N ASP A 694 3.88 8.21 15.58
CA ASP A 694 4.61 7.20 14.78
C ASP A 694 6.08 7.62 14.54
N PRO A 695 6.89 7.81 15.61
CA PRO A 695 8.28 8.27 15.49
C PRO A 695 9.24 7.17 15.05
N LYS A 696 8.91 6.45 13.97
CA LYS A 696 9.81 5.44 13.38
C LYS A 696 10.93 6.10 12.58
N ALA A 697 12.06 5.38 12.40
CA ALA A 697 13.23 5.88 11.68
C ALA A 697 12.90 6.42 10.28
N GLY A 698 11.95 5.80 9.57
CA GLY A 698 11.48 6.27 8.27
C GLY A 698 10.71 7.61 8.30
N ASN A 699 10.32 8.11 9.47
CA ASN A 699 9.66 9.40 9.66
C ASN A 699 10.62 10.47 10.21
N ILE A 700 11.93 10.19 10.20
CA ILE A 700 12.97 11.08 10.71
C ILE A 700 14.03 11.29 9.64
N PHE A 701 14.21 12.53 9.24
CA PHE A 701 15.34 12.99 8.45
C PHE A 701 16.48 13.40 9.35
N LEU A 702 17.69 13.12 8.91
CA LEU A 702 18.94 13.45 9.61
C LEU A 702 19.81 14.32 8.71
N LYS A 703 20.51 15.27 9.34
CA LYS A 703 21.57 16.06 8.70
C LYS A 703 22.70 16.21 9.69
N GLU A 704 23.95 16.04 9.25
CA GLU A 704 25.09 16.28 10.12
C GLU A 704 25.11 17.74 10.59
N SER A 705 25.18 17.93 11.91
CA SER A 705 25.17 19.26 12.47
C SER A 705 26.51 19.98 12.24
N SER A 706 26.45 21.23 11.81
CA SER A 706 27.64 22.06 11.62
C SER A 706 28.40 22.35 12.94
N SER A 707 27.76 22.14 14.09
CA SER A 707 28.34 22.46 15.41
C SER A 707 29.15 21.31 16.01
N SER A 708 28.97 20.06 15.58
CA SER A 708 29.67 18.89 16.10
C SER A 708 29.57 17.72 15.13
N SER A 709 30.68 17.04 14.90
CA SER A 709 30.75 15.85 14.02
C SER A 709 30.03 14.60 14.58
N SER A 710 29.46 14.66 15.76
CA SER A 710 28.75 13.56 16.43
C SER A 710 27.29 13.88 16.78
N SER A 711 26.76 15.00 16.32
CA SER A 711 25.36 15.40 16.50
C SER A 711 24.67 15.62 15.16
N TYR A 712 23.36 15.41 15.15
CA TYR A 712 22.53 15.51 13.94
C TYR A 712 21.40 16.50 14.16
N ASP A 713 21.11 17.29 13.17
CA ASP A 713 19.83 17.99 13.08
C ASP A 713 18.77 16.96 12.65
N CYS A 714 17.58 17.01 13.24
CA CYS A 714 16.51 16.07 12.98
C CYS A 714 15.28 16.76 12.40
N GLY A 715 14.77 16.26 11.26
CA GLY A 715 13.50 16.65 10.67
C GLY A 715 12.44 15.57 10.91
N LEU A 716 11.35 15.92 11.57
CA LEU A 716 10.22 15.01 11.84
C LEU A 716 9.16 15.18 10.75
N ILE A 717 8.69 14.08 10.18
CA ILE A 717 7.67 14.08 9.12
C ILE A 717 6.55 13.08 9.44
N ASP A 718 5.45 13.15 8.70
CA ASP A 718 4.32 12.20 8.79
C ASP A 718 3.55 12.31 10.13
N PHE A 719 2.96 13.48 10.35
CA PHE A 719 2.17 13.80 11.55
C PHE A 719 0.74 13.26 11.55
N GLN A 720 0.45 12.25 10.74
CA GLN A 720 -0.90 11.67 10.57
C GLN A 720 -1.49 11.11 11.87
N TRP A 721 -0.63 10.68 12.79
CA TRP A 721 -1.01 10.05 14.05
C TRP A 721 -0.77 10.92 15.27
N SER A 722 -0.51 12.21 15.04
CA SER A 722 -0.25 13.13 16.14
C SER A 722 -1.49 13.38 16.96
N GLY A 723 -1.33 13.33 18.26
CA GLY A 723 -2.40 13.51 19.23
C GLY A 723 -1.89 13.71 20.62
N PHE A 724 -2.81 13.94 21.55
CA PHE A 724 -2.42 14.09 22.94
C PHE A 724 -1.87 12.77 23.50
N GLY A 725 -0.82 12.85 24.30
CA GLY A 725 -0.15 11.71 24.89
C GLY A 725 0.70 12.07 26.08
N LEU A 726 1.32 11.06 26.65
CA LEU A 726 2.36 11.22 27.68
C LEU A 726 3.73 11.28 26.99
N PRO A 727 4.72 11.97 27.60
CA PRO A 727 6.09 12.01 27.04
C PRO A 727 6.70 10.64 26.76
N GLY A 728 6.43 9.64 27.60
CA GLY A 728 6.92 8.28 27.42
C GLY A 728 6.27 7.50 26.30
N THR A 729 5.13 7.95 25.72
CA THR A 729 4.41 7.23 24.66
C THR A 729 5.24 7.11 23.41
N ASP A 730 5.71 8.22 22.85
CA ASP A 730 6.57 8.23 21.66
C ASP A 730 7.93 7.58 21.93
N LEU A 731 8.51 7.81 23.10
CA LEU A 731 9.83 7.31 23.44
C LEU A 731 9.86 5.79 23.51
N GLY A 732 8.82 5.15 24.08
CA GLY A 732 8.70 3.69 24.12
C GLY A 732 8.52 3.09 22.73
N HIS A 733 7.67 3.69 21.88
CA HIS A 733 7.52 3.30 20.49
C HIS A 733 8.83 3.47 19.71
N PHE A 734 9.48 4.62 19.81
CA PHE A 734 10.75 4.91 19.16
C PHE A 734 11.83 3.86 19.47
N ILE A 735 11.98 3.51 20.74
CA ILE A 735 12.96 2.49 21.18
C ILE A 735 12.66 1.13 20.55
N CYS A 736 11.39 0.72 20.43
CA CYS A 736 11.02 -0.54 19.77
C CYS A 736 11.25 -0.50 18.25
N ALA A 737 10.89 0.62 17.61
CA ALA A 737 10.65 0.67 16.18
C ALA A 737 11.83 1.19 15.35
N SER A 738 12.76 1.97 15.94
CA SER A 738 13.59 2.89 15.18
C SER A 738 15.09 2.63 15.26
N VAL A 739 15.57 1.89 16.25
CA VAL A 739 16.98 1.89 16.60
C VAL A 739 17.71 0.60 16.24
N THR A 740 19.02 0.67 16.13
CA THR A 740 19.92 -0.47 15.93
C THR A 740 20.31 -1.11 17.27
N ALA A 741 20.98 -2.27 17.22
CA ALA A 741 21.35 -3.03 18.38
C ALA A 741 22.27 -2.27 19.38
N ASP A 742 23.14 -1.39 18.88
CA ASP A 742 24.03 -0.58 19.71
C ASP A 742 23.30 0.44 20.60
N ALA A 743 22.10 0.87 20.18
CA ALA A 743 21.26 1.76 20.98
C ALA A 743 20.41 1.01 22.02
N LEU A 744 20.36 -0.33 21.94
CA LEU A 744 19.62 -1.21 22.88
C LEU A 744 20.52 -1.96 23.84
N PHE A 745 21.81 -1.61 23.94
CA PHE A 745 22.79 -2.33 24.77
C PHE A 745 22.42 -2.33 26.26
N ASP A 746 21.68 -1.30 26.72
CA ASP A 746 21.18 -1.11 28.07
C ASP A 746 19.64 -1.05 28.12
N ASP A 747 18.98 -1.74 27.20
CA ASP A 747 17.52 -1.74 27.03
C ASP A 747 16.93 -0.34 26.85
N GLY A 748 17.71 0.56 26.20
CA GLY A 748 17.31 1.93 25.89
C GLY A 748 17.45 2.94 27.03
N GLN A 749 18.06 2.54 28.16
CA GLN A 749 18.20 3.43 29.32
C GLN A 749 18.97 4.71 29.00
N THR A 750 20.06 4.62 28.23
CA THR A 750 20.81 5.79 27.77
C THR A 750 19.93 6.77 26.98
N LEU A 751 19.02 6.29 26.14
CA LEU A 751 18.10 7.15 25.38
C LEU A 751 17.07 7.83 26.29
N ILE A 752 16.57 7.11 27.28
CA ILE A 752 15.64 7.66 28.27
C ILE A 752 16.34 8.76 29.11
N ASP A 753 17.58 8.55 29.50
CA ASP A 753 18.34 9.52 30.27
C ASP A 753 18.61 10.81 29.48
N VAL A 754 19.07 10.66 28.23
CA VAL A 754 19.28 11.79 27.31
C VAL A 754 17.96 12.54 27.04
N TYR A 755 16.88 11.83 26.81
CA TYR A 755 15.56 12.44 26.64
C TYR A 755 15.18 13.24 27.87
N TYR A 756 15.26 12.65 29.08
CA TYR A 756 14.82 13.27 30.32
C TYR A 756 15.58 14.56 30.65
N GLU A 757 16.90 14.54 30.51
CA GLU A 757 17.75 15.71 30.78
C GLU A 757 17.39 16.88 29.86
N ASN A 758 17.21 16.58 28.55
CA ASN A 758 16.83 17.58 27.56
C ASN A 758 15.38 18.04 27.75
N PHE A 759 14.45 17.15 28.06
CA PHE A 759 13.06 17.48 28.33
C PHE A 759 12.95 18.49 29.51
N CYS A 760 13.63 18.26 30.61
CA CYS A 760 13.64 19.20 31.75
C CYS A 760 14.23 20.54 31.38
N THR A 761 15.30 20.55 30.57
CA THR A 761 15.93 21.77 30.06
C THR A 761 14.96 22.57 29.18
N PHE A 762 14.36 21.93 28.20
CA PHE A 762 13.43 22.57 27.28
C PHE A 762 12.14 23.01 27.95
N ALA A 763 11.59 22.22 28.87
CA ALA A 763 10.41 22.62 29.62
C ALA A 763 10.67 23.88 30.46
N THR A 764 11.87 24.01 31.04
CA THR A 764 12.30 25.25 31.74
C THR A 764 12.45 26.43 30.75
N GLU A 765 13.07 26.19 29.60
CA GLU A 765 13.21 27.17 28.49
C GLU A 765 11.83 27.68 28.04
N PHE A 766 10.85 26.79 27.91
CA PHE A 766 9.49 27.12 27.50
C PHE A 766 8.57 27.62 28.66
N GLY A 767 9.11 27.92 29.82
CA GLY A 767 8.39 28.61 30.86
C GLY A 767 7.67 27.76 31.88
N CYS A 768 7.91 26.42 31.94
CA CYS A 768 7.31 25.53 32.92
C CYS A 768 7.91 25.65 34.34
N GLY A 769 8.84 26.59 34.57
CA GLY A 769 9.51 26.80 35.86
C GLY A 769 10.74 25.89 36.06
N ALA A 770 11.49 26.14 37.15
CA ALA A 770 12.77 25.48 37.37
C ALA A 770 12.68 24.06 37.97
N ASN A 771 11.53 23.68 38.51
CA ASN A 771 11.35 22.40 39.24
C ASN A 771 10.58 21.34 38.41
N VAL A 772 10.82 21.27 37.11
CA VAL A 772 10.13 20.32 36.18
C VAL A 772 10.21 18.90 36.72
N SER A 773 11.36 18.48 37.20
CA SER A 773 11.62 17.14 37.77
C SER A 773 10.78 16.77 38.98
N GLU A 774 10.28 17.74 39.72
CA GLU A 774 9.46 17.53 40.93
C GLU A 774 7.97 17.81 40.67
N SER A 775 7.68 18.81 39.83
CA SER A 775 6.32 19.33 39.64
C SER A 775 5.56 18.75 38.48
N ILE A 776 6.26 18.29 37.40
CA ILE A 776 5.67 17.80 36.17
C ILE A 776 5.97 16.32 35.99
N LEU A 777 7.25 15.94 35.80
CA LEU A 777 7.64 14.59 35.42
C LEU A 777 8.93 14.17 36.11
N THR A 778 8.88 13.17 36.99
CA THR A 778 10.09 12.57 37.57
C THR A 778 10.72 11.57 36.60
N LYS A 779 12.01 11.28 36.74
CA LYS A 779 12.71 10.30 35.92
C LYS A 779 12.12 8.90 36.05
N ASP A 780 11.71 8.51 37.25
CA ASP A 780 11.08 7.21 37.52
C ASP A 780 9.70 7.11 36.83
N GLU A 781 8.93 8.20 36.87
CA GLU A 781 7.64 8.24 36.16
C GLU A 781 7.81 8.17 34.64
N LEU A 782 8.77 8.89 34.05
CA LEU A 782 9.10 8.76 32.65
C LEU A 782 9.48 7.31 32.29
N ARG A 783 10.34 6.70 33.11
CA ARG A 783 10.73 5.28 32.90
C ARG A 783 9.52 4.37 32.93
N ARG A 784 8.61 4.57 33.90
CA ARG A 784 7.36 3.80 33.96
C ARG A 784 6.51 3.98 32.68
N GLN A 785 6.33 5.22 32.23
CA GLN A 785 5.59 5.51 31.00
C GLN A 785 6.21 4.84 29.76
N VAL A 786 7.54 4.85 29.68
CA VAL A 786 8.27 4.17 28.59
C VAL A 786 8.06 2.66 28.67
N ASP A 787 8.18 2.05 29.84
CA ASP A 787 7.99 0.60 30.02
C ASP A 787 6.55 0.17 29.65
N VAL A 788 5.54 0.98 30.02
CA VAL A 788 4.13 0.77 29.63
C VAL A 788 3.95 0.92 28.13
N SER A 789 4.53 1.97 27.51
CA SER A 789 4.47 2.20 26.07
C SER A 789 5.17 1.08 25.28
N ILE A 790 6.29 0.57 25.77
CA ILE A 790 6.97 -0.60 25.18
C ILE A 790 6.05 -1.83 25.22
N LEU A 791 5.41 -2.12 26.36
CA LEU A 791 4.48 -3.25 26.48
C LEU A 791 3.27 -3.09 25.54
N ASP A 792 2.72 -1.87 25.44
CA ASP A 792 1.60 -1.60 24.54
C ASP A 792 2.00 -1.74 23.08
N THR A 793 3.18 -1.26 22.70
CA THR A 793 3.76 -1.48 21.36
C THR A 793 3.90 -2.97 21.08
N MET A 794 4.38 -3.77 22.04
CA MET A 794 4.52 -5.22 21.89
C MET A 794 3.17 -5.92 21.79
N ARG A 795 2.15 -5.46 22.51
CA ARG A 795 0.76 -5.93 22.34
C ARG A 795 0.32 -5.75 20.87
N CYS A 796 0.56 -4.59 20.29
CA CYS A 796 0.25 -4.32 18.89
C CYS A 796 1.08 -5.18 17.93
N ILE A 797 2.39 -5.33 18.19
CA ILE A 797 3.27 -6.16 17.37
C ILE A 797 2.78 -7.60 17.34
N PHE A 798 2.64 -8.23 18.50
CA PHE A 798 2.34 -9.67 18.61
C PHE A 798 0.87 -9.99 18.35
N GLY A 799 -0.04 -9.08 18.75
CA GLY A 799 -1.46 -9.26 18.55
C GLY A 799 -1.92 -8.98 17.12
N TYR A 800 -1.21 -8.12 16.38
CA TYR A 800 -1.70 -7.66 15.09
C TYR A 800 -0.64 -7.67 13.98
N GLN A 801 0.44 -6.89 14.14
CA GLN A 801 1.38 -6.64 13.03
C GLN A 801 2.11 -7.90 12.56
N TRP A 802 2.64 -8.69 13.49
CA TRP A 802 3.38 -9.91 13.17
C TRP A 802 2.48 -11.01 12.61
N HIS A 803 1.24 -11.08 13.07
CA HIS A 803 0.27 -12.00 12.50
C HIS A 803 0.02 -11.69 11.03
N ARG A 804 -0.24 -10.43 10.70
CA ARG A 804 -0.42 -9.98 9.30
C ARG A 804 0.83 -10.16 8.45
N ALA A 805 1.99 -9.82 8.99
CA ALA A 805 3.27 -9.90 8.28
C ALA A 805 3.82 -11.33 8.17
N LYS A 806 3.18 -12.32 8.83
CA LYS A 806 3.67 -13.70 8.96
C LYS A 806 5.12 -13.70 9.43
N ALA A 807 5.33 -13.11 10.62
CA ALA A 807 6.66 -12.86 11.18
C ALA A 807 7.53 -14.12 11.22
N SER A 808 8.71 -14.03 10.64
CA SER A 808 9.69 -15.09 10.50
C SER A 808 11.07 -14.50 10.18
N PRO A 809 12.17 -15.23 10.37
CA PRO A 809 13.49 -14.78 9.92
C PRO A 809 13.54 -14.41 8.43
N ASP A 810 12.82 -15.14 7.58
CA ASP A 810 12.72 -14.82 6.14
C ASP A 810 12.02 -13.48 5.88
N MET A 811 10.99 -13.16 6.67
CA MET A 811 10.34 -11.85 6.59
C MET A 811 11.31 -10.73 6.99
N LEU A 812 12.13 -10.93 8.03
CA LEU A 812 13.15 -9.96 8.44
C LEU A 812 14.17 -9.74 7.34
N GLU A 813 14.66 -10.82 6.73
CA GLU A 813 15.65 -10.75 5.64
C GLU A 813 15.09 -10.00 4.42
N ARG A 814 13.86 -10.28 3.99
CA ARG A 814 13.20 -9.53 2.91
C ARG A 814 13.08 -8.03 3.21
N ASN A 815 12.86 -7.68 4.45
CA ASN A 815 12.64 -6.28 4.87
C ASN A 815 13.92 -5.53 5.25
N LYS A 816 15.09 -6.18 5.33
CA LYS A 816 16.34 -5.63 5.91
C LYS A 816 16.78 -4.29 5.32
N ASN A 817 16.40 -4.02 4.08
CA ASN A 817 16.77 -2.80 3.37
C ASN A 817 15.65 -1.74 3.35
N SER A 818 14.50 -2.01 3.95
CA SER A 818 13.37 -1.09 3.94
C SER A 818 13.55 0.06 4.92
N VAL A 819 13.46 1.31 4.46
CA VAL A 819 13.42 2.50 5.31
C VAL A 819 12.09 2.59 6.05
N GLY A 820 10.97 2.30 5.39
CA GLY A 820 9.62 2.46 5.94
C GLY A 820 9.18 1.40 6.96
N ARG A 821 9.95 0.31 7.15
CA ARG A 821 9.61 -0.74 8.12
C ARG A 821 10.27 -0.47 9.47
N ASN A 822 9.62 -0.89 10.55
CA ASN A 822 10.14 -0.82 11.91
C ASN A 822 11.32 -1.80 12.11
N SER A 823 12.24 -1.48 13.01
CA SER A 823 13.46 -2.27 13.25
C SER A 823 13.17 -3.72 13.63
N TYR A 824 12.13 -3.99 14.40
CA TYR A 824 11.72 -5.36 14.77
C TYR A 824 11.15 -6.17 13.59
N ASN A 825 10.87 -5.55 12.44
CA ASN A 825 10.40 -6.21 11.22
C ASN A 825 11.50 -6.39 10.16
N LYS A 826 12.75 -6.04 10.48
CA LYS A 826 13.87 -6.10 9.53
C LYS A 826 15.22 -6.50 10.14
N CYS A 827 15.29 -6.66 11.46
CA CYS A 827 16.52 -7.04 12.15
C CYS A 827 16.23 -8.13 13.18
N THR A 828 16.93 -9.24 13.08
CA THR A 828 16.79 -10.39 13.99
C THR A 828 17.04 -10.01 15.45
N PHE A 829 18.08 -9.20 15.71
CA PHE A 829 18.34 -8.73 17.08
C PHE A 829 17.14 -7.99 17.66
N ASN A 830 16.58 -7.02 16.92
CA ASN A 830 15.43 -6.24 17.39
C ASN A 830 14.17 -7.12 17.55
N ALA A 831 13.95 -8.09 16.66
CA ALA A 831 12.83 -9.02 16.78
C ALA A 831 12.93 -9.87 18.05
N VAL A 832 14.11 -10.40 18.35
CA VAL A 832 14.32 -11.19 19.58
C VAL A 832 14.32 -10.30 20.81
N TRP A 833 14.87 -9.07 20.69
CA TRP A 833 14.86 -8.08 21.79
C TRP A 833 13.41 -7.75 22.24
N VAL A 834 12.46 -7.48 21.32
CA VAL A 834 11.07 -7.21 21.70
C VAL A 834 10.43 -8.42 22.40
N MET A 835 10.76 -9.65 22.01
CA MET A 835 10.26 -10.86 22.66
C MET A 835 10.81 -10.99 24.09
N ARG A 836 12.12 -10.86 24.27
CA ARG A 836 12.80 -10.92 25.56
C ARG A 836 12.33 -9.81 26.51
N ARG A 837 12.31 -8.59 26.00
CA ARG A 837 11.95 -7.41 26.81
C ARG A 837 10.49 -7.47 27.27
N CYS A 838 9.60 -8.01 26.47
CA CYS A 838 8.21 -8.25 26.86
C CYS A 838 8.11 -9.15 28.11
N ASP A 839 8.82 -10.28 28.11
CA ASP A 839 8.90 -11.15 29.28
C ASP A 839 9.38 -10.42 30.53
N GLU A 840 10.46 -9.67 30.41
CA GLU A 840 11.07 -8.93 31.55
C GLU A 840 10.10 -7.90 32.13
N LEU A 841 9.46 -7.09 31.27
CA LEU A 841 8.53 -6.05 31.70
C LEU A 841 7.26 -6.64 32.34
N LEU A 842 6.75 -7.75 31.80
CA LEU A 842 5.62 -8.47 32.41
C LEU A 842 5.96 -9.05 33.78
N ARG A 843 7.18 -9.53 33.97
CA ARG A 843 7.65 -10.01 35.31
C ARG A 843 7.84 -8.89 36.32
N LEU A 844 8.27 -7.72 35.87
CA LEU A 844 8.44 -6.54 36.69
C LEU A 844 7.10 -5.89 37.07
N ASN A 845 5.97 -6.35 36.53
CA ASN A 845 4.65 -5.73 36.70
C ASN A 845 4.70 -4.22 36.41
N ALA A 846 5.38 -3.83 35.34
CA ALA A 846 5.67 -2.42 35.03
C ALA A 846 4.41 -1.53 34.97
N PHE A 847 3.24 -2.14 34.72
CA PHE A 847 1.93 -1.49 34.62
C PHE A 847 1.17 -1.37 35.97
N HIS A 848 1.70 -1.90 37.06
CA HIS A 848 1.12 -1.79 38.42
C HIS A 848 1.98 -1.01 39.40
N ARG A 849 3.08 -0.42 38.95
CA ARG A 849 3.98 0.40 39.79
C ARG A 849 3.57 1.89 39.73
#